data_7a4cb6f5dadca91f0f988b7cb32fca83
#
_entry.id   7a4cb6f5dadca91f0f988b7cb32fca83
#
_cell.length_a   1.000
_cell.length_b   1.000
_cell.length_c   1.000
_cell.angle_alpha   90.00
_cell.angle_beta   90.00
_cell.angle_gamma   90.00
#
_symmetry.space_group_name_H-M   'P 1'
#
loop_
_entity.id
_entity.type
_entity.pdbx_description
1 polymer ?
#
loop_
_entity_poly.entity_id
_entity_poly.type
_entity_poly.pdbx_seq_one_letter_code
_entity_poly.pdbx_strand_id
1 'polypeptide(L)'
;MERESEKLSIRDPMMDDTKNTDDSTNNKHKKIIIIAVICAVVIVALGLTLFFVLRDDSDEEKKDDSIPECPQCGLSMDELKQRTDPKYLGTIKLLESDSPEYAALDQKDKEALKYIVKAATYLENIEFQIDDSYNIPFKKYLEEQIQKNNEQAKLTKILFDAQKGINALDSLSHEINLAKGHKTKPGIGVYPEDLTAEEYQRILIKMLKENKTEEVRNITNQRSMVFRDGEYLKAVDYVEYFKEDFTKIADELDKAAEYSTDANFTEYLKLQSKALRTADPMLDAYADKKWAELEYTPLELTITRENYEDTITSSYSNNQELIDLLSAKNITPVPKDCLGFRVGIVNKEGTDFLLRIKQFLPELAKNMPYSDEYEQDVTNGTIKQTMVDADLIILAGDVGAYRAGITLAENLPNDDKPSLTIGGGRRNVYHRQIRASNATQVQKKLDLILDQEQHQYYDTEADHWFTIGHENCHSLGPNILESRLGQYRSIVEENKADMGGLAFTNNLTNLGYYTEEQRKKIIVTVVVDNFLKVKPDLSQAHRVRTVMQNYYLKQHGAYTITEDGKIHVNIEEVVPAAYDMLKEIIRIQLDNKFEKAEEYVNKYFIWTDEMKIIGDKLQTLSATLNSRVENELADKILSEY
;
A
#
# COMPACT_ATOMS: atom_id res chain seq x y z
N MET A 1 14.08 -26.25 -34.73
CA MET A 1 13.89 -24.93 -35.35
C MET A 1 14.04 -23.93 -34.23
N GLU A 2 15.21 -23.35 -34.20
CA GLU A 2 15.65 -22.36 -33.19
C GLU A 2 14.82 -21.09 -33.29
N ARG A 3 14.46 -20.51 -32.17
CA ARG A 3 14.11 -19.09 -32.05
C ARG A 3 14.91 -18.50 -30.90
N GLU A 4 15.77 -17.59 -31.31
CA GLU A 4 16.64 -16.78 -30.52
C GLU A 4 15.84 -15.84 -29.60
N SER A 5 16.37 -15.63 -28.40
CA SER A 5 15.98 -14.64 -27.44
C SER A 5 16.48 -13.25 -27.87
N GLU A 6 15.62 -12.34 -28.22
CA GLU A 6 15.96 -10.93 -28.41
C GLU A 6 15.96 -10.18 -27.08
N LYS A 7 17.15 -9.73 -26.72
CA LYS A 7 17.34 -8.71 -25.67
C LYS A 7 16.97 -7.35 -26.25
N LEU A 8 16.05 -6.65 -25.65
CA LEU A 8 15.82 -5.24 -25.93
C LEU A 8 17.02 -4.41 -25.48
N SER A 9 17.76 -3.88 -26.44
CA SER A 9 18.75 -2.83 -26.27
C SER A 9 18.17 -1.52 -26.76
N ILE A 10 18.20 -0.51 -25.92
CA ILE A 10 17.85 0.87 -26.22
C ILE A 10 18.85 1.40 -27.25
N ARG A 11 18.37 1.89 -28.39
CA ARG A 11 19.16 2.58 -29.43
C ARG A 11 18.92 4.06 -29.36
N ASP A 12 20.01 4.81 -29.23
CA ASP A 12 20.08 6.23 -29.59
C ASP A 12 20.12 6.39 -31.12
N PRO A 13 19.57 7.47 -31.66
CA PRO A 13 19.52 7.69 -33.10
C PRO A 13 20.81 8.28 -33.65
N MET A 14 21.17 7.77 -34.80
CA MET A 14 22.30 8.07 -35.68
C MET A 14 22.31 9.51 -36.21
N MET A 15 23.50 10.00 -36.44
CA MET A 15 23.75 10.92 -37.56
C MET A 15 24.78 10.30 -38.50
N ASP A 16 24.46 10.47 -39.77
CA ASP A 16 25.07 9.87 -40.95
C ASP A 16 26.13 10.78 -41.60
N ASP A 17 27.13 10.11 -42.14
CA ASP A 17 27.98 10.37 -43.32
C ASP A 17 28.59 11.76 -43.64
N THR A 18 29.87 11.82 -43.91
CA THR A 18 30.57 11.61 -45.17
C THR A 18 32.03 12.14 -45.20
N LYS A 19 32.89 11.31 -45.83
CA LYS A 19 34.05 11.60 -46.68
C LYS A 19 35.42 12.01 -46.09
N ASN A 20 36.31 11.06 -46.35
CA ASN A 20 37.73 11.10 -46.63
C ASN A 20 38.27 12.41 -47.25
N THR A 21 39.43 12.85 -46.76
CA THR A 21 40.67 13.01 -47.52
C THR A 21 41.86 13.38 -46.62
N ASP A 22 42.94 12.63 -46.77
CA ASP A 22 44.37 12.99 -46.71
C ASP A 22 44.89 14.09 -45.73
N ASP A 23 45.95 14.03 -45.07
CA ASP A 23 47.19 13.24 -45.08
C ASP A 23 48.23 13.91 -44.15
N SER A 24 49.12 13.13 -43.64
CA SER A 24 50.51 13.32 -43.22
C SER A 24 51.00 14.49 -42.32
N THR A 25 50.35 15.60 -42.16
CA THR A 25 50.83 16.71 -41.31
C THR A 25 50.27 16.70 -39.86
N ASN A 26 49.36 15.80 -39.55
CA ASN A 26 48.57 15.80 -38.30
C ASN A 26 49.22 15.00 -37.13
N ASN A 27 50.32 14.29 -37.38
CA ASN A 27 50.86 13.37 -36.38
C ASN A 27 51.81 14.05 -35.37
N LYS A 28 52.36 15.22 -35.68
CA LYS A 28 53.17 16.00 -34.73
C LYS A 28 52.31 16.80 -33.77
N HIS A 29 51.23 17.42 -34.24
CA HIS A 29 50.28 18.15 -33.39
C HIS A 29 49.50 17.22 -32.45
N LYS A 30 49.11 16.04 -32.86
CA LYS A 30 48.46 15.04 -31.98
C LYS A 30 49.36 14.58 -30.82
N LYS A 31 50.68 14.39 -31.10
CA LYS A 31 51.63 14.05 -30.02
C LYS A 31 51.84 15.20 -29.01
N ILE A 32 51.88 16.45 -29.48
CA ILE A 32 51.99 17.61 -28.60
C ILE A 32 50.72 17.79 -27.77
N ILE A 33 49.55 17.61 -28.33
CA ILE A 33 48.27 17.71 -27.61
C ILE A 33 48.16 16.59 -26.59
N ILE A 34 48.55 15.37 -26.92
CA ILE A 34 48.53 14.24 -25.98
C ILE A 34 49.48 14.46 -24.81
N ILE A 35 50.69 14.98 -25.07
CA ILE A 35 51.67 15.32 -24.02
C ILE A 35 51.11 16.46 -23.15
N ALA A 36 50.50 17.49 -23.72
CA ALA A 36 49.90 18.59 -22.98
C ALA A 36 48.70 18.12 -22.11
N VAL A 37 47.88 17.21 -22.61
CA VAL A 37 46.76 16.62 -21.84
C VAL A 37 47.30 15.74 -20.70
N ILE A 38 48.32 14.92 -20.95
CA ILE A 38 48.95 14.10 -19.91
C ILE A 38 49.61 14.99 -18.84
N CYS A 39 50.31 16.05 -19.21
CA CYS A 39 50.87 17.00 -18.27
C CYS A 39 49.80 17.72 -17.46
N ALA A 40 48.65 18.11 -18.08
CA ALA A 40 47.55 18.74 -17.39
C ALA A 40 46.88 17.76 -16.39
N VAL A 41 46.69 16.50 -16.76
CA VAL A 41 46.15 15.45 -15.88
C VAL A 41 47.09 15.16 -14.72
N VAL A 42 48.41 15.14 -14.96
CA VAL A 42 49.41 14.91 -13.90
C VAL A 42 49.48 16.14 -12.95
N ILE A 43 49.34 17.36 -13.46
CA ILE A 43 49.30 18.58 -12.64
C ILE A 43 48.02 18.63 -11.80
N VAL A 44 46.87 18.23 -12.36
CA VAL A 44 45.59 18.12 -11.63
C VAL A 44 45.66 17.00 -10.60
N ALA A 45 46.24 15.85 -10.93
CA ALA A 45 46.45 14.74 -9.99
C ALA A 45 47.42 15.13 -8.86
N LEU A 46 48.53 15.80 -9.16
CA LEU A 46 49.46 16.30 -8.15
C LEU A 46 48.85 17.47 -7.33
N GLY A 47 48.04 18.31 -7.95
CA GLY A 47 47.29 19.36 -7.25
C GLY A 47 46.23 18.80 -6.31
N LEU A 48 45.52 17.75 -6.73
CA LEU A 48 44.56 17.04 -5.88
C LEU A 48 45.27 16.26 -4.75
N THR A 49 46.40 15.61 -5.04
CA THR A 49 47.19 14.93 -4.00
C THR A 49 47.79 15.93 -3.00
N LEU A 50 48.28 17.08 -3.47
CA LEU A 50 48.78 18.15 -2.60
C LEU A 50 47.64 18.82 -1.82
N PHE A 51 46.45 18.95 -2.43
CA PHE A 51 45.23 19.45 -1.76
C PHE A 51 44.77 18.51 -0.66
N PHE A 52 44.84 17.21 -0.90
CA PHE A 52 44.52 16.21 0.12
C PHE A 52 45.61 16.10 1.20
N VAL A 53 46.88 16.19 0.84
CA VAL A 53 48.00 16.15 1.82
C VAL A 53 48.10 17.44 2.63
N LEU A 54 47.78 18.61 2.06
CA LEU A 54 47.78 19.90 2.80
C LEU A 54 46.47 20.14 3.56
N ARG A 55 45.43 19.30 3.34
CA ARG A 55 44.18 19.35 4.10
C ARG A 55 44.20 18.45 5.33
N ASP A 56 45.21 17.57 5.43
CA ASP A 56 45.37 16.66 6.56
C ASP A 56 46.05 17.28 7.79
N ASP A 57 46.48 18.54 7.71
CA ASP A 57 47.25 19.16 8.79
C ASP A 57 46.64 20.45 9.42
N SER A 58 45.37 20.78 9.17
CA SER A 58 44.83 22.03 9.75
C SER A 58 43.36 22.03 10.18
N ASP A 59 42.66 20.89 10.20
CA ASP A 59 41.39 20.77 10.92
C ASP A 59 41.38 19.44 11.71
N GLU A 60 42.09 19.37 12.81
CA GLU A 60 41.63 18.63 13.96
C GLU A 60 40.29 19.27 14.39
N GLU A 61 39.18 18.96 13.69
CA GLU A 61 37.91 18.95 14.35
C GLU A 61 38.09 18.10 15.59
N LYS A 62 38.04 18.74 16.75
CA LYS A 62 37.86 18.02 18.01
C LYS A 62 36.67 17.12 17.80
N LYS A 63 36.92 15.84 17.51
CA LYS A 63 35.92 14.79 17.70
C LYS A 63 35.44 15.01 19.11
N ASP A 64 34.19 15.37 19.25
CA ASP A 64 33.51 15.33 20.52
C ASP A 64 33.41 13.86 20.89
N ASP A 65 34.43 13.36 21.60
CA ASP A 65 34.57 11.95 22.00
C ASP A 65 33.48 11.48 22.99
N SER A 66 32.42 12.30 23.15
CA SER A 66 31.35 12.07 24.13
C SER A 66 30.07 11.45 23.56
N ILE A 67 29.90 11.35 22.24
CA ILE A 67 28.67 10.75 21.67
C ILE A 67 28.95 9.32 21.23
N PRO A 68 28.38 8.30 21.88
CA PRO A 68 28.53 6.92 21.46
C PRO A 68 27.98 6.72 20.04
N GLU A 69 28.81 6.25 19.10
CA GLU A 69 28.33 5.87 17.77
C GLU A 69 27.30 4.74 17.86
N CYS A 70 26.30 4.75 16.96
CA CYS A 70 25.34 3.68 16.76
C CYS A 70 25.75 2.85 15.52
N PRO A 71 26.60 1.81 15.66
CA PRO A 71 27.22 1.15 14.51
C PRO A 71 26.24 0.51 13.52
N GLN A 72 25.03 0.15 13.99
CA GLN A 72 23.98 -0.44 13.15
C GLN A 72 22.96 0.59 12.65
N CYS A 73 23.04 1.87 13.08
CA CYS A 73 22.14 2.90 12.57
C CYS A 73 22.57 3.33 11.16
N GLY A 74 21.61 3.36 10.24
CA GLY A 74 21.85 3.64 8.81
C GLY A 74 21.94 5.12 8.46
N LEU A 75 21.28 5.98 9.25
CA LEU A 75 21.22 7.42 9.01
C LEU A 75 22.23 8.18 9.89
N SER A 76 22.81 9.23 9.35
CA SER A 76 23.67 10.16 10.09
C SER A 76 22.88 10.97 11.13
N MET A 77 23.59 11.58 12.11
CA MET A 77 22.96 12.44 13.12
C MET A 77 22.22 13.63 12.51
N ASP A 78 22.74 14.21 11.43
CA ASP A 78 22.12 15.36 10.79
C ASP A 78 20.85 14.96 10.03
N GLU A 79 20.86 13.83 9.31
CA GLU A 79 19.67 13.26 8.69
C GLU A 79 18.60 12.91 9.74
N LEU A 80 19.00 12.31 10.85
CA LEU A 80 18.08 11.97 11.94
C LEU A 80 17.44 13.20 12.56
N LYS A 81 18.22 14.25 12.85
CA LYS A 81 17.70 15.53 13.36
C LYS A 81 16.72 16.17 12.38
N GLN A 82 17.04 16.16 11.08
CA GLN A 82 16.17 16.68 10.03
C GLN A 82 14.87 15.87 9.93
N ARG A 83 14.96 14.52 9.92
CA ARG A 83 13.82 13.63 9.73
C ARG A 83 12.94 13.50 10.98
N THR A 84 13.44 13.78 12.15
CA THR A 84 12.66 13.83 13.40
C THR A 84 12.10 15.22 13.72
N ASP A 85 12.44 16.25 12.93
CA ASP A 85 11.82 17.57 13.05
C ASP A 85 10.30 17.48 12.80
N PRO A 86 9.46 18.15 13.59
CA PRO A 86 8.00 18.15 13.37
C PRO A 86 7.54 18.62 11.99
N LYS A 87 8.39 19.35 11.25
CA LYS A 87 8.10 19.74 9.87
C LYS A 87 8.19 18.58 8.89
N TYR A 88 9.02 17.60 9.21
CA TYR A 88 9.18 16.38 8.41
C TYR A 88 8.25 15.27 8.92
N LEU A 89 8.19 15.09 10.24
CA LEU A 89 7.44 14.01 10.89
C LEU A 89 6.03 14.47 11.25
N GLY A 90 5.08 14.21 10.35
CA GLY A 90 3.66 14.44 10.60
C GLY A 90 3.04 13.39 11.53
N THR A 91 1.92 13.74 12.15
CA THR A 91 1.25 12.89 13.14
C THR A 91 -0.25 12.78 12.84
N ILE A 92 -0.75 11.55 12.84
CA ILE A 92 -2.16 11.21 12.82
C ILE A 92 -2.59 11.02 14.28
N LYS A 93 -3.57 11.77 14.72
CA LYS A 93 -4.14 11.64 16.06
C LYS A 93 -5.39 10.78 15.99
N LEU A 94 -5.43 9.71 16.75
CA LEU A 94 -6.61 8.91 16.97
C LEU A 94 -7.45 9.52 18.11
N LEU A 95 -8.51 8.82 18.57
CA LEU A 95 -9.37 9.33 19.64
C LEU A 95 -8.57 9.64 20.90
N GLU A 96 -8.84 10.82 21.45
CA GLU A 96 -8.25 11.28 22.72
C GLU A 96 -9.06 10.73 23.92
N SER A 97 -8.42 10.71 25.09
CA SER A 97 -8.96 10.05 26.28
C SER A 97 -10.18 10.76 26.90
N ASP A 98 -10.41 12.01 26.54
CA ASP A 98 -11.55 12.84 26.97
C ASP A 98 -12.63 12.96 25.88
N SER A 99 -12.53 12.18 24.81
CA SER A 99 -13.50 12.21 23.70
C SER A 99 -14.92 11.88 24.17
N PRO A 100 -15.94 12.58 23.65
CA PRO A 100 -17.33 12.31 23.99
C PRO A 100 -17.79 10.92 23.54
N GLU A 101 -17.24 10.39 22.46
CA GLU A 101 -17.51 9.05 21.95
C GLU A 101 -17.11 7.99 22.97
N TYR A 102 -15.91 8.08 23.53
CA TYR A 102 -15.47 7.17 24.60
C TYR A 102 -16.25 7.39 25.89
N ALA A 103 -16.51 8.64 26.25
CA ALA A 103 -17.30 8.97 27.45
C ALA A 103 -18.71 8.34 27.42
N ALA A 104 -19.32 8.30 26.23
CA ALA A 104 -20.69 7.80 26.02
C ALA A 104 -20.80 6.26 26.03
N LEU A 105 -19.70 5.51 25.93
CA LEU A 105 -19.75 4.05 25.97
C LEU A 105 -20.27 3.54 27.31
N ASP A 106 -21.02 2.42 27.27
CA ASP A 106 -21.36 1.65 28.47
C ASP A 106 -20.10 1.13 29.18
N GLN A 107 -20.17 1.00 30.49
CA GLN A 107 -19.02 0.55 31.28
C GLN A 107 -18.54 -0.85 30.89
N LYS A 108 -19.45 -1.73 30.47
CA LYS A 108 -19.09 -3.06 30.00
C LYS A 108 -18.37 -2.99 28.65
N ASP A 109 -18.82 -2.15 27.73
CA ASP A 109 -18.16 -1.98 26.43
C ASP A 109 -16.78 -1.31 26.60
N LYS A 110 -16.60 -0.41 27.59
CA LYS A 110 -15.27 0.08 27.98
C LYS A 110 -14.36 -1.04 28.46
N GLU A 111 -14.90 -1.99 29.23
CA GLU A 111 -14.13 -3.15 29.68
C GLU A 111 -13.82 -4.10 28.52
N ALA A 112 -14.77 -4.36 27.60
CA ALA A 112 -14.54 -5.13 26.38
C ALA A 112 -13.44 -4.47 25.51
N LEU A 113 -13.52 -3.16 25.32
CA LEU A 113 -12.53 -2.37 24.57
C LEU A 113 -11.12 -2.54 25.13
N LYS A 114 -10.97 -2.55 26.45
CA LYS A 114 -9.68 -2.77 27.12
C LYS A 114 -8.98 -4.05 26.68
N TYR A 115 -9.72 -5.15 26.58
CA TYR A 115 -9.19 -6.42 26.12
C TYR A 115 -8.90 -6.43 24.61
N ILE A 116 -9.74 -5.75 23.80
CA ILE A 116 -9.51 -5.63 22.35
C ILE A 116 -8.24 -4.80 22.08
N VAL A 117 -8.05 -3.69 22.77
CA VAL A 117 -6.83 -2.86 22.66
C VAL A 117 -5.61 -3.67 23.08
N LYS A 118 -5.72 -4.49 24.14
CA LYS A 118 -4.64 -5.37 24.58
C LYS A 118 -4.31 -6.43 23.52
N ALA A 119 -5.32 -7.06 22.92
CA ALA A 119 -5.15 -8.00 21.82
C ALA A 119 -4.36 -7.39 20.66
N ALA A 120 -4.68 -6.16 20.27
CA ALA A 120 -4.00 -5.44 19.20
C ALA A 120 -2.48 -5.27 19.46
N THR A 121 -2.05 -5.11 20.71
CA THR A 121 -0.62 -4.97 21.04
C THR A 121 0.20 -6.23 20.78
N TYR A 122 -0.41 -7.41 20.82
CA TYR A 122 0.30 -8.68 20.56
C TYR A 122 0.53 -8.92 19.07
N LEU A 123 -0.14 -8.16 18.19
CA LEU A 123 0.04 -8.31 16.75
C LEU A 123 1.41 -7.77 16.28
N GLU A 124 2.00 -6.79 16.98
CA GLU A 124 3.25 -6.14 16.58
C GLU A 124 4.39 -7.13 16.28
N ASN A 125 4.54 -8.17 17.09
CA ASN A 125 5.59 -9.18 16.87
C ASN A 125 5.39 -9.98 15.58
N ILE A 126 4.14 -10.31 15.27
CA ILE A 126 3.77 -11.05 14.05
C ILE A 126 4.08 -10.19 12.82
N GLU A 127 3.62 -8.95 12.82
CA GLU A 127 3.76 -8.01 11.70
C GLU A 127 5.20 -7.69 11.40
N PHE A 128 6.01 -7.42 12.43
CA PHE A 128 7.42 -7.15 12.25
C PHE A 128 8.16 -8.32 11.61
N GLN A 129 7.81 -9.57 11.95
CA GLN A 129 8.42 -10.73 11.32
C GLN A 129 7.94 -10.95 9.89
N ILE A 130 6.66 -10.69 9.60
CA ILE A 130 6.09 -10.82 8.25
C ILE A 130 6.67 -9.77 7.32
N ASP A 131 6.85 -8.52 7.77
CA ASP A 131 7.45 -7.45 6.97
C ASP A 131 8.94 -7.71 6.76
N ASP A 132 9.71 -7.70 7.83
CA ASP A 132 11.15 -8.00 7.82
C ASP A 132 11.59 -8.60 9.15
N SER A 133 12.13 -9.82 9.12
CA SER A 133 12.61 -10.52 10.32
C SER A 133 13.67 -9.74 11.11
N TYR A 134 14.32 -8.75 10.49
CA TYR A 134 15.31 -7.90 11.16
C TYR A 134 14.68 -6.77 12.00
N ASN A 135 13.40 -6.48 11.85
CA ASN A 135 12.70 -5.46 12.65
C ASN A 135 12.84 -5.71 14.16
N ILE A 136 12.61 -6.95 14.60
CA ILE A 136 12.64 -7.32 16.04
C ILE A 136 14.04 -7.19 16.63
N PRO A 137 15.10 -7.82 16.07
CA PRO A 137 16.45 -7.68 16.60
C PRO A 137 16.95 -6.22 16.51
N PHE A 138 16.57 -5.45 15.49
CA PHE A 138 16.97 -4.05 15.39
C PHE A 138 16.28 -3.17 16.43
N LYS A 139 14.97 -3.37 16.67
CA LYS A 139 14.24 -2.71 17.77
C LYS A 139 14.94 -2.94 19.12
N LYS A 140 15.25 -4.19 19.41
CA LYS A 140 15.97 -4.56 20.64
C LYS A 140 17.35 -3.90 20.72
N TYR A 141 18.10 -3.91 19.62
CA TYR A 141 19.39 -3.22 19.54
C TYR A 141 19.26 -1.73 19.87
N LEU A 142 18.28 -1.03 19.29
CA LEU A 142 18.04 0.38 19.59
C LEU A 142 17.73 0.61 21.08
N GLU A 143 16.88 -0.22 21.68
CA GLU A 143 16.54 -0.14 23.11
C GLU A 143 17.78 -0.32 24.01
N GLU A 144 18.66 -1.27 23.68
CA GLU A 144 19.93 -1.46 24.39
C GLU A 144 20.87 -0.26 24.25
N GLN A 145 20.93 0.38 23.08
CA GLN A 145 21.74 1.58 22.86
C GLN A 145 21.17 2.80 23.60
N ILE A 146 19.84 2.92 23.66
CA ILE A 146 19.15 3.99 24.40
C ILE A 146 19.47 3.89 25.90
N GLN A 147 19.50 2.68 26.47
CA GLN A 147 19.93 2.47 27.87
C GLN A 147 21.37 2.94 28.13
N LYS A 148 22.20 2.96 27.10
CA LYS A 148 23.57 3.51 27.13
C LYS A 148 23.63 5.02 26.82
N ASN A 149 22.48 5.72 26.80
CA ASN A 149 22.34 7.13 26.46
C ASN A 149 22.82 7.50 25.04
N ASN A 150 22.73 6.58 24.08
CA ASN A 150 23.07 6.83 22.68
C ASN A 150 21.99 7.69 22.00
N GLU A 151 22.33 8.93 21.65
CA GLU A 151 21.40 9.90 21.06
C GLU A 151 21.00 9.51 19.63
N GLN A 152 21.92 8.96 18.83
CA GLN A 152 21.63 8.48 17.47
C GLN A 152 20.58 7.36 17.52
N ALA A 153 20.70 6.43 18.48
CA ALA A 153 19.72 5.36 18.67
C ALA A 153 18.34 5.90 19.11
N LYS A 154 18.30 6.95 19.94
CA LYS A 154 17.02 7.58 20.34
C LYS A 154 16.30 8.18 19.14
N LEU A 155 17.01 8.97 18.31
CA LEU A 155 16.40 9.57 17.12
C LEU A 155 16.02 8.49 16.08
N THR A 156 16.86 7.46 15.90
CA THR A 156 16.51 6.32 15.04
C THR A 156 15.25 5.61 15.52
N LYS A 157 15.10 5.43 16.85
CA LYS A 157 13.91 4.80 17.43
C LYS A 157 12.64 5.61 17.19
N ILE A 158 12.70 6.94 17.24
CA ILE A 158 11.57 7.83 16.91
C ILE A 158 11.07 7.55 15.47
N LEU A 159 11.98 7.45 14.50
CA LEU A 159 11.61 7.12 13.13
C LEU A 159 11.13 5.68 12.99
N PHE A 160 11.80 4.73 13.65
CA PHE A 160 11.40 3.32 13.66
C PHE A 160 9.96 3.15 14.16
N ASP A 161 9.59 3.84 15.25
CA ASP A 161 8.24 3.77 15.81
C ASP A 161 7.22 4.46 14.90
N ALA A 162 7.60 5.57 14.27
CA ALA A 162 6.73 6.29 13.36
C ALA A 162 6.40 5.46 12.11
N GLN A 163 7.41 4.87 11.49
CA GLN A 163 7.26 4.09 10.24
C GLN A 163 6.99 2.60 10.48
N LYS A 164 7.03 2.15 11.75
CA LYS A 164 6.80 0.75 12.12
C LYS A 164 7.72 -0.21 11.36
N GLY A 165 9.04 -0.03 11.52
CA GLY A 165 10.03 -0.91 10.90
C GLY A 165 11.28 -0.19 10.43
N ILE A 166 12.20 -0.97 9.84
CA ILE A 166 13.49 -0.48 9.34
C ILE A 166 13.38 0.21 7.99
N ASN A 167 12.36 -0.11 7.19
CA ASN A 167 12.15 0.42 5.85
C ASN A 167 10.82 1.17 5.76
N ALA A 168 10.80 2.31 5.09
CA ALA A 168 9.58 3.03 4.75
C ALA A 168 9.80 3.91 3.50
N LEU A 169 8.72 4.53 3.05
CA LEU A 169 8.73 5.54 2.00
C LEU A 169 8.26 6.89 2.58
N ASP A 170 8.92 7.97 2.20
CA ASP A 170 8.42 9.32 2.49
C ASP A 170 7.39 9.80 1.46
N SER A 171 6.85 11.00 1.65
CA SER A 171 5.83 11.60 0.76
C SER A 171 6.31 11.85 -0.67
N LEU A 172 7.60 11.79 -0.92
CA LEU A 172 8.22 11.87 -2.25
C LEU A 172 8.69 10.50 -2.74
N SER A 173 8.30 9.43 -2.05
CA SER A 173 8.69 8.04 -2.34
C SER A 173 10.19 7.76 -2.25
N HIS A 174 10.93 8.53 -1.44
CA HIS A 174 12.29 8.16 -1.11
C HIS A 174 12.30 7.06 -0.06
N GLU A 175 13.10 6.03 -0.29
CA GLU A 175 13.31 4.97 0.69
C GLU A 175 14.05 5.51 1.91
N ILE A 176 13.55 5.14 3.10
CA ILE A 176 14.19 5.42 4.39
C ILE A 176 14.57 4.08 5.00
N ASN A 177 15.85 3.77 5.01
CA ASN A 177 16.36 2.56 5.65
C ASN A 177 17.13 2.95 6.93
N LEU A 178 16.64 2.49 8.06
CA LEU A 178 17.19 2.82 9.38
C LEU A 178 18.33 1.90 9.81
N ALA A 179 18.49 0.74 9.17
CA ALA A 179 19.49 -0.26 9.53
C ALA A 179 20.67 -0.24 8.54
N LYS A 180 21.88 0.03 9.05
CA LYS A 180 23.08 0.16 8.24
C LYS A 180 23.42 -1.12 7.48
N GLY A 181 23.48 -1.02 6.17
CA GLY A 181 23.87 -2.13 5.29
C GLY A 181 22.79 -3.20 5.11
N HIS A 182 21.62 -3.03 5.73
CA HIS A 182 20.47 -3.88 5.47
C HIS A 182 19.89 -3.55 4.08
N LYS A 183 19.50 -4.58 3.35
CA LYS A 183 18.89 -4.43 2.03
C LYS A 183 17.46 -4.94 2.10
N THR A 184 16.55 -4.24 1.44
CA THR A 184 15.21 -4.74 1.20
C THR A 184 15.28 -6.10 0.51
N LYS A 185 14.56 -7.07 1.03
CA LYS A 185 14.53 -8.44 0.52
C LYS A 185 13.71 -8.52 -0.77
N PRO A 186 13.93 -9.55 -1.61
CA PRO A 186 13.12 -9.77 -2.82
C PRO A 186 11.63 -10.00 -2.55
N GLY A 187 11.28 -10.49 -1.35
CA GLY A 187 9.92 -10.68 -0.87
C GLY A 187 9.77 -10.14 0.54
N ILE A 188 8.60 -10.30 1.14
CA ILE A 188 8.38 -9.97 2.55
C ILE A 188 9.08 -10.98 3.47
N GLY A 189 9.15 -10.72 4.78
CA GLY A 189 9.92 -11.49 5.76
C GLY A 189 9.48 -12.94 6.00
N VAL A 190 8.48 -13.41 5.26
CA VAL A 190 8.00 -14.80 5.32
C VAL A 190 8.81 -15.79 4.48
N TYR A 191 9.76 -15.31 3.69
CA TYR A 191 10.62 -16.11 2.83
C TYR A 191 12.08 -16.13 3.30
N PRO A 192 12.88 -17.13 2.86
CA PRO A 192 14.33 -17.06 3.01
C PRO A 192 14.89 -15.77 2.39
N GLU A 193 15.82 -15.11 3.08
CA GLU A 193 16.36 -13.78 2.69
C GLU A 193 16.98 -13.74 1.30
N ASP A 194 17.52 -14.87 0.84
CA ASP A 194 18.21 -15.02 -0.43
C ASP A 194 17.32 -15.57 -1.55
N LEU A 195 16.04 -15.84 -1.29
CA LEU A 195 15.12 -16.44 -2.26
C LEU A 195 14.68 -15.42 -3.31
N THR A 196 15.00 -15.70 -4.58
CA THR A 196 14.48 -14.91 -5.70
C THR A 196 13.20 -15.52 -6.29
N ALA A 197 12.44 -14.70 -7.04
CA ALA A 197 11.23 -15.16 -7.74
C ALA A 197 11.53 -16.30 -8.72
N GLU A 198 12.63 -16.21 -9.47
CA GLU A 198 13.05 -17.24 -10.43
C GLU A 198 13.45 -18.55 -9.72
N GLU A 199 14.12 -18.45 -8.58
CA GLU A 199 14.48 -19.63 -7.79
C GLU A 199 13.23 -20.28 -7.20
N TYR A 200 12.31 -19.49 -6.66
CA TYR A 200 11.02 -19.97 -6.17
C TYR A 200 10.26 -20.75 -7.22
N GLN A 201 10.06 -20.18 -8.41
CA GLN A 201 9.37 -20.85 -9.51
C GLN A 201 10.08 -22.17 -9.91
N ARG A 202 11.40 -22.15 -10.03
CA ARG A 202 12.20 -23.34 -10.38
C ARG A 202 12.04 -24.45 -9.35
N ILE A 203 12.05 -24.13 -8.06
CA ILE A 203 11.86 -25.10 -6.98
C ILE A 203 10.45 -25.67 -7.02
N LEU A 204 9.42 -24.85 -7.18
CA LEU A 204 8.02 -25.32 -7.26
C LEU A 204 7.80 -26.24 -8.45
N ILE A 205 8.33 -25.91 -9.64
CA ILE A 205 8.28 -26.77 -10.84
C ILE A 205 8.90 -28.13 -10.53
N LYS A 206 10.09 -28.15 -9.90
CA LYS A 206 10.76 -29.39 -9.50
C LYS A 206 9.89 -30.21 -8.53
N MET A 207 9.38 -29.58 -7.48
CA MET A 207 8.55 -30.25 -6.48
C MET A 207 7.28 -30.84 -7.08
N LEU A 208 6.60 -30.11 -7.99
CA LEU A 208 5.39 -30.61 -8.67
C LEU A 208 5.68 -31.80 -9.59
N LYS A 209 6.81 -31.78 -10.32
CA LYS A 209 7.27 -32.92 -11.14
C LYS A 209 7.60 -34.16 -10.31
N GLU A 210 8.02 -33.98 -9.08
CA GLU A 210 8.31 -35.04 -8.12
C GLU A 210 7.09 -35.45 -7.27
N ASN A 211 5.89 -34.94 -7.60
CA ASN A 211 4.62 -35.20 -6.92
C ASN A 211 4.55 -34.72 -5.46
N LYS A 212 5.34 -33.73 -5.07
CA LYS A 212 5.29 -33.05 -3.76
C LYS A 212 4.14 -32.02 -3.74
N THR A 213 2.92 -32.46 -4.04
CA THR A 213 1.77 -31.59 -4.30
C THR A 213 1.30 -30.88 -3.04
N GLU A 214 1.24 -31.59 -1.90
CA GLU A 214 0.77 -30.99 -0.64
C GLU A 214 1.79 -30.00 -0.07
N GLU A 215 3.08 -30.29 -0.21
CA GLU A 215 4.13 -29.34 0.19
C GLU A 215 4.03 -28.06 -0.63
N VAL A 216 3.81 -28.15 -1.96
CA VAL A 216 3.60 -26.96 -2.80
C VAL A 216 2.33 -26.22 -2.40
N ARG A 217 1.23 -26.91 -2.11
CA ARG A 217 -0.01 -26.30 -1.64
C ARG A 217 0.22 -25.47 -0.36
N ASN A 218 0.97 -26.03 0.60
CA ASN A 218 1.31 -25.35 1.84
C ASN A 218 2.24 -24.14 1.60
N ILE A 219 3.22 -24.26 0.67
CA ILE A 219 4.12 -23.15 0.31
C ILE A 219 3.36 -22.01 -0.36
N THR A 220 2.37 -22.31 -1.20
CA THR A 220 1.57 -21.32 -1.94
C THR A 220 0.35 -20.81 -1.17
N ASN A 221 0.14 -21.28 0.05
CA ASN A 221 -0.92 -20.80 0.95
C ASN A 221 -0.60 -19.38 1.43
N GLN A 222 -1.59 -18.51 1.49
CA GLN A 222 -1.47 -17.11 1.92
C GLN A 222 -0.99 -16.92 3.36
N ARG A 223 -1.12 -17.94 4.24
CA ARG A 223 -0.82 -17.85 5.68
C ARG A 223 0.24 -18.85 6.11
N SER A 224 1.37 -18.82 5.44
CA SER A 224 2.49 -19.70 5.78
C SER A 224 3.84 -19.02 5.70
N MET A 225 4.68 -19.29 6.68
CA MET A 225 6.11 -18.99 6.67
C MET A 225 6.83 -20.03 5.82
N VAL A 226 7.74 -19.60 4.94
CA VAL A 226 8.46 -20.46 4.00
C VAL A 226 9.93 -20.55 4.39
N PHE A 227 10.47 -21.77 4.39
CA PHE A 227 11.85 -22.05 4.79
C PHE A 227 12.55 -22.92 3.74
N ARG A 228 13.88 -22.87 3.71
CA ARG A 228 14.67 -23.83 2.92
C ARG A 228 14.66 -25.21 3.57
N ASP A 229 14.54 -26.24 2.72
CA ASP A 229 14.64 -27.64 3.10
C ASP A 229 15.53 -28.40 2.09
N GLY A 230 16.84 -28.25 2.26
CA GLY A 230 17.82 -28.69 1.28
C GLY A 230 17.65 -27.97 -0.05
N GLU A 231 17.36 -28.74 -1.11
CA GLU A 231 17.09 -28.19 -2.46
C GLU A 231 15.60 -27.84 -2.70
N TYR A 232 14.77 -27.96 -1.68
CA TYR A 232 13.33 -27.68 -1.69
C TYR A 232 12.99 -26.52 -0.76
N LEU A 233 11.70 -26.20 -0.75
CA LEU A 233 11.08 -25.33 0.25
C LEU A 233 10.09 -26.13 1.10
N LYS A 234 9.89 -25.69 2.33
CA LYS A 234 8.82 -26.15 3.22
C LYS A 234 8.09 -24.96 3.81
N ALA A 235 6.84 -25.17 4.20
CA ALA A 235 6.04 -24.15 4.85
C ALA A 235 5.56 -24.59 6.22
N VAL A 236 5.35 -23.60 7.11
CA VAL A 236 4.70 -23.72 8.40
C VAL A 236 3.58 -22.71 8.46
N ASP A 237 2.36 -23.13 8.78
CA ASP A 237 1.22 -22.22 8.91
C ASP A 237 1.46 -21.13 9.95
N TYR A 238 0.91 -19.93 9.73
CA TYR A 238 1.06 -18.79 10.65
C TYR A 238 0.55 -19.12 12.06
N VAL A 239 -0.57 -19.83 12.18
CA VAL A 239 -1.14 -20.20 13.47
C VAL A 239 -0.21 -21.09 14.28
N GLU A 240 0.54 -21.97 13.61
CA GLU A 240 1.53 -22.82 14.29
C GLU A 240 2.83 -22.07 14.56
N TYR A 241 3.29 -21.24 13.59
CA TYR A 241 4.55 -20.51 13.74
C TYR A 241 4.46 -19.40 14.80
N PHE A 242 3.36 -18.63 14.80
CA PHE A 242 3.09 -17.56 15.75
C PHE A 242 2.13 -17.99 16.88
N LYS A 243 2.08 -19.27 17.21
CA LYS A 243 1.11 -19.86 18.13
C LYS A 243 0.97 -19.14 19.46
N GLU A 244 2.09 -18.71 20.03
CA GLU A 244 2.09 -18.00 21.32
C GLU A 244 1.37 -16.65 21.21
N ASP A 245 1.68 -15.87 20.20
CA ASP A 245 1.08 -14.54 20.01
C ASP A 245 -0.40 -14.65 19.61
N PHE A 246 -0.74 -15.54 18.68
CA PHE A 246 -2.14 -15.80 18.32
C PHE A 246 -2.97 -16.31 19.51
N THR A 247 -2.40 -17.14 20.39
CA THR A 247 -3.08 -17.59 21.60
C THR A 247 -3.39 -16.42 22.54
N LYS A 248 -2.41 -15.52 22.77
CA LYS A 248 -2.61 -14.32 23.58
C LYS A 248 -3.70 -13.41 23.00
N ILE A 249 -3.66 -13.15 21.69
CA ILE A 249 -4.70 -12.36 21.00
C ILE A 249 -6.07 -13.00 21.22
N ALA A 250 -6.19 -14.29 20.94
CA ALA A 250 -7.45 -15.01 21.07
C ALA A 250 -8.00 -15.04 22.51
N ASP A 251 -7.12 -15.20 23.52
CA ASP A 251 -7.51 -15.15 24.93
C ASP A 251 -8.07 -13.78 25.33
N GLU A 252 -7.49 -12.70 24.82
CA GLU A 252 -8.02 -11.36 25.09
C GLU A 252 -9.37 -11.11 24.36
N LEU A 253 -9.54 -11.63 23.13
CA LEU A 253 -10.82 -11.55 22.44
C LEU A 253 -11.92 -12.35 23.15
N ASP A 254 -11.60 -13.51 23.72
CA ASP A 254 -12.57 -14.28 24.54
C ASP A 254 -13.02 -13.48 25.77
N LYS A 255 -12.08 -12.81 26.47
CA LYS A 255 -12.41 -11.91 27.60
C LYS A 255 -13.27 -10.73 27.13
N ALA A 256 -12.90 -10.09 26.01
CA ALA A 256 -13.70 -8.99 25.45
C ALA A 256 -15.15 -9.42 25.18
N ALA A 257 -15.33 -10.65 24.67
CA ALA A 257 -16.65 -11.23 24.42
C ALA A 257 -17.52 -11.44 25.68
N GLU A 258 -16.90 -11.57 26.87
CA GLU A 258 -17.64 -11.66 28.15
C GLU A 258 -18.26 -10.35 28.57
N TYR A 259 -17.66 -9.22 28.15
CA TYR A 259 -18.11 -7.88 28.53
C TYR A 259 -18.93 -7.15 27.47
N SER A 260 -18.78 -7.49 26.20
CA SER A 260 -19.53 -6.85 25.10
C SER A 260 -21.03 -6.85 25.35
N THR A 261 -21.70 -5.70 25.18
CA THR A 261 -23.15 -5.56 25.34
C THR A 261 -23.93 -5.94 24.10
N ASP A 262 -23.30 -5.96 22.92
CA ASP A 262 -23.92 -6.38 21.66
C ASP A 262 -23.73 -7.88 21.40
N ALA A 263 -24.83 -8.61 21.23
CA ALA A 263 -24.80 -10.06 21.05
C ALA A 263 -24.15 -10.49 19.73
N ASN A 264 -24.29 -9.71 18.66
CA ASN A 264 -23.70 -10.01 17.36
C ASN A 264 -22.19 -9.76 17.38
N PHE A 265 -21.77 -8.67 18.02
CA PHE A 265 -20.34 -8.39 18.21
C PHE A 265 -19.68 -9.42 19.14
N THR A 266 -20.38 -9.84 20.21
CA THR A 266 -19.93 -10.94 21.09
C THR A 266 -19.70 -12.25 20.30
N GLU A 267 -20.63 -12.60 19.40
CA GLU A 267 -20.49 -13.79 18.56
C GLU A 267 -19.30 -13.66 17.60
N TYR A 268 -19.14 -12.49 16.98
CA TYR A 268 -17.99 -12.19 16.12
C TYR A 268 -16.66 -12.36 16.85
N LEU A 269 -16.51 -11.77 18.04
CA LEU A 269 -15.28 -11.91 18.85
C LEU A 269 -14.94 -13.37 19.14
N LYS A 270 -15.94 -14.20 19.48
CA LYS A 270 -15.77 -15.64 19.73
C LYS A 270 -15.36 -16.41 18.47
N LEU A 271 -15.91 -16.05 17.32
CA LEU A 271 -15.54 -16.66 16.05
C LEU A 271 -14.10 -16.30 15.67
N GLN A 272 -13.70 -15.04 15.82
CA GLN A 272 -12.33 -14.60 15.59
C GLN A 272 -11.33 -15.26 16.54
N SER A 273 -11.65 -15.31 17.84
CA SER A 273 -10.84 -16.02 18.82
C SER A 273 -10.61 -17.48 18.42
N LYS A 274 -11.65 -18.17 17.96
CA LYS A 274 -11.55 -19.56 17.48
C LYS A 274 -10.73 -19.66 16.19
N ALA A 275 -10.95 -18.77 15.21
CA ALA A 275 -10.23 -18.74 13.95
C ALA A 275 -8.73 -18.54 14.15
N LEU A 276 -8.33 -17.61 15.03
CA LEU A 276 -6.92 -17.33 15.35
C LEU A 276 -6.19 -18.49 16.04
N ARG A 277 -6.89 -19.47 16.59
CA ARG A 277 -6.29 -20.67 17.19
C ARG A 277 -6.12 -21.84 16.23
N THR A 278 -6.64 -21.72 15.00
CA THR A 278 -6.64 -22.81 14.04
C THR A 278 -6.28 -22.35 12.66
N ALA A 279 -5.71 -23.23 11.85
CA ALA A 279 -5.42 -22.99 10.44
C ALA A 279 -6.62 -23.29 9.52
N ASP A 280 -7.84 -23.37 10.06
CA ASP A 280 -9.04 -23.67 9.27
C ASP A 280 -9.57 -22.41 8.58
N PRO A 281 -9.43 -22.26 7.24
CA PRO A 281 -9.87 -21.07 6.53
C PRO A 281 -11.39 -20.89 6.57
N MET A 282 -12.15 -21.95 6.85
CA MET A 282 -13.61 -21.84 6.97
C MET A 282 -14.01 -21.11 8.26
N LEU A 283 -13.24 -21.24 9.34
CA LEU A 283 -13.51 -20.49 10.58
C LEU A 283 -13.30 -18.99 10.39
N ASP A 284 -12.25 -18.59 9.67
CA ASP A 284 -12.06 -17.19 9.26
C ASP A 284 -13.26 -16.70 8.43
N ALA A 285 -13.66 -17.46 7.40
CA ALA A 285 -14.79 -17.08 6.56
C ALA A 285 -16.11 -16.93 7.34
N TYR A 286 -16.34 -17.77 8.34
CA TYR A 286 -17.52 -17.62 9.25
C TYR A 286 -17.40 -16.39 10.14
N ALA A 287 -16.21 -16.06 10.63
CA ALA A 287 -15.98 -14.85 11.40
C ALA A 287 -16.17 -13.59 10.53
N ASP A 288 -15.62 -13.57 9.32
CA ASP A 288 -15.78 -12.50 8.35
C ASP A 288 -17.26 -12.33 7.93
N LYS A 289 -17.99 -13.43 7.72
CA LYS A 289 -19.42 -13.39 7.46
C LYS A 289 -20.19 -12.73 8.61
N LYS A 290 -19.85 -13.08 9.86
CA LYS A 290 -20.49 -12.47 11.02
C LYS A 290 -20.14 -10.98 11.14
N TRP A 291 -18.88 -10.63 10.93
CA TRP A 291 -18.42 -9.24 10.92
C TRP A 291 -19.14 -8.40 9.85
N ALA A 292 -19.31 -8.96 8.64
CA ALA A 292 -20.00 -8.29 7.55
C ALA A 292 -21.51 -8.02 7.83
N GLU A 293 -22.09 -8.58 8.88
CA GLU A 293 -23.48 -8.32 9.31
C GLU A 293 -23.60 -7.17 10.33
N LEU A 294 -22.46 -6.69 10.87
CA LEU A 294 -22.46 -5.68 11.94
C LEU A 294 -22.62 -4.25 11.37
N GLU A 295 -23.50 -3.44 11.92
CA GLU A 295 -23.68 -2.04 11.52
C GLU A 295 -23.61 -1.06 12.71
N TYR A 296 -24.39 -1.27 13.75
CA TYR A 296 -24.53 -0.33 14.88
C TYR A 296 -23.99 -0.90 16.20
N THR A 297 -22.94 -1.70 16.13
CA THR A 297 -22.26 -2.19 17.32
C THR A 297 -21.58 -1.02 18.06
N PRO A 298 -21.49 -1.05 19.41
CA PRO A 298 -20.80 0.01 20.14
C PRO A 298 -19.32 0.14 19.76
N LEU A 299 -18.69 -1.00 19.48
CA LEU A 299 -17.26 -1.11 19.16
C LEU A 299 -17.03 -1.65 17.75
N GLU A 300 -15.92 -1.27 17.15
CA GLU A 300 -15.41 -1.82 15.92
C GLU A 300 -14.10 -2.57 16.16
N LEU A 301 -14.01 -3.76 15.60
CA LEU A 301 -12.77 -4.50 15.40
C LEU A 301 -12.75 -5.01 13.96
N THR A 302 -11.91 -4.40 13.13
CA THR A 302 -11.62 -4.91 11.80
C THR A 302 -10.29 -5.66 11.83
N ILE A 303 -10.28 -6.89 11.34
CA ILE A 303 -9.04 -7.65 11.09
C ILE A 303 -8.77 -7.62 9.61
N THR A 304 -7.72 -6.89 9.22
CA THR A 304 -7.33 -6.74 7.82
C THR A 304 -6.35 -7.82 7.43
N ARG A 305 -6.34 -8.16 6.14
CA ARG A 305 -5.40 -9.10 5.53
C ARG A 305 -4.97 -8.55 4.19
N GLU A 306 -3.84 -7.84 4.19
CA GLU A 306 -3.26 -7.20 3.03
C GLU A 306 -2.23 -8.12 2.38
N ASN A 307 -2.19 -8.20 1.04
CA ASN A 307 -1.28 -9.10 0.33
C ASN A 307 -0.60 -8.49 -0.90
N TYR A 308 -0.49 -7.17 -0.94
CA TYR A 308 0.05 -6.45 -2.10
C TYR A 308 1.57 -6.54 -2.25
N GLU A 309 2.30 -6.75 -1.16
CA GLU A 309 3.76 -6.68 -1.11
C GLU A 309 4.46 -8.01 -1.46
N ASP A 310 3.73 -9.13 -1.51
CA ASP A 310 4.31 -10.43 -1.85
C ASP A 310 4.55 -10.60 -3.36
N THR A 311 5.71 -10.17 -3.82
CA THR A 311 6.15 -10.32 -5.21
C THR A 311 6.67 -11.72 -5.53
N ILE A 312 7.05 -12.51 -4.53
CA ILE A 312 7.58 -13.87 -4.72
C ILE A 312 6.48 -14.82 -5.19
N THR A 313 5.41 -14.97 -4.40
CA THR A 313 4.29 -15.84 -4.83
C THR A 313 3.65 -15.29 -6.11
N SER A 314 3.41 -13.99 -6.21
CA SER A 314 2.78 -13.37 -7.40
C SER A 314 3.54 -13.66 -8.70
N SER A 315 4.84 -13.93 -8.62
CA SER A 315 5.69 -14.21 -9.78
C SER A 315 5.30 -15.45 -10.57
N TYR A 316 4.52 -16.38 -9.99
CA TYR A 316 4.08 -17.60 -10.69
C TYR A 316 3.34 -17.28 -11.99
N SER A 317 2.62 -16.16 -12.04
CA SER A 317 1.83 -15.73 -13.19
C SER A 317 2.67 -15.44 -14.46
N ASN A 318 3.97 -15.26 -14.31
CA ASN A 318 4.91 -15.02 -15.41
C ASN A 318 5.53 -16.31 -15.99
N ASN A 319 5.12 -17.50 -15.50
CA ASN A 319 5.72 -18.77 -15.89
C ASN A 319 4.64 -19.77 -16.30
N GLN A 320 4.47 -19.95 -17.62
CA GLN A 320 3.42 -20.83 -18.17
C GLN A 320 3.58 -22.29 -17.75
N GLU A 321 4.80 -22.82 -17.66
CA GLU A 321 5.05 -24.19 -17.20
C GLU A 321 4.56 -24.38 -15.75
N LEU A 322 4.84 -23.39 -14.88
CA LEU A 322 4.39 -23.44 -13.50
C LEU A 322 2.86 -23.32 -13.39
N ILE A 323 2.24 -22.43 -14.16
CA ILE A 323 0.77 -22.28 -14.23
C ILE A 323 0.12 -23.60 -14.62
N ASP A 324 0.61 -24.26 -15.67
CA ASP A 324 0.06 -25.53 -16.16
C ASP A 324 0.18 -26.65 -15.12
N LEU A 325 1.32 -26.74 -14.45
CA LEU A 325 1.56 -27.72 -13.39
C LEU A 325 0.69 -27.51 -12.16
N LEU A 326 0.52 -26.26 -11.72
CA LEU A 326 -0.34 -25.88 -10.59
C LEU A 326 -1.80 -26.16 -10.92
N SER A 327 -2.26 -25.76 -12.11
CA SER A 327 -3.64 -26.00 -12.57
C SER A 327 -3.96 -27.48 -12.66
N ALA A 328 -3.02 -28.30 -13.14
CA ALA A 328 -3.20 -29.76 -13.19
C ALA A 328 -3.36 -30.42 -11.81
N LYS A 329 -2.96 -29.72 -10.73
CA LYS A 329 -3.07 -30.17 -9.34
C LYS A 329 -4.14 -29.40 -8.55
N ASN A 330 -4.94 -28.55 -9.19
CA ASN A 330 -5.91 -27.67 -8.57
C ASN A 330 -5.30 -26.82 -7.43
N ILE A 331 -4.14 -26.22 -7.69
CA ILE A 331 -3.46 -25.28 -6.80
C ILE A 331 -3.56 -23.88 -7.42
N THR A 332 -4.10 -22.94 -6.67
CA THR A 332 -4.07 -21.52 -6.99
C THR A 332 -3.20 -20.83 -5.94
N PRO A 333 -2.01 -20.35 -6.29
CA PRO A 333 -1.17 -19.59 -5.36
C PRO A 333 -1.87 -18.30 -4.93
N VAL A 334 -1.78 -17.97 -3.64
CA VAL A 334 -2.28 -16.72 -3.08
C VAL A 334 -1.11 -16.00 -2.41
N PRO A 335 -0.89 -14.70 -2.72
CA PRO A 335 0.13 -13.90 -2.06
C PRO A 335 -0.04 -13.91 -0.54
N LYS A 336 1.07 -13.76 0.18
CA LYS A 336 1.11 -13.85 1.65
C LYS A 336 0.39 -12.69 2.31
N ASP A 337 -0.44 -13.00 3.30
CA ASP A 337 -1.14 -12.00 4.10
C ASP A 337 -0.21 -11.28 5.08
N CYS A 338 -0.38 -9.96 5.17
CA CYS A 338 0.00 -9.15 6.34
C CYS A 338 -1.26 -8.84 7.13
N LEU A 339 -1.22 -9.07 8.45
CA LEU A 339 -2.36 -8.86 9.32
C LEU A 339 -2.37 -7.43 9.87
N GLY A 340 -3.55 -6.88 10.11
CA GLY A 340 -3.72 -5.61 10.77
C GLY A 340 -5.00 -5.58 11.59
N PHE A 341 -5.01 -4.80 12.68
CA PHE A 341 -6.19 -4.54 13.50
C PHE A 341 -6.53 -3.06 13.47
N ARG A 342 -7.79 -2.77 13.21
CA ARG A 342 -8.42 -1.46 13.34
C ARG A 342 -9.41 -1.55 14.48
N VAL A 343 -9.13 -0.88 15.58
CA VAL A 343 -10.00 -0.86 16.77
C VAL A 343 -10.58 0.52 16.95
N GLY A 344 -11.88 0.62 17.11
CA GLY A 344 -12.56 1.91 17.24
C GLY A 344 -13.91 1.84 17.91
N ILE A 345 -14.56 2.98 17.93
CA ILE A 345 -15.96 3.19 18.33
C ILE A 345 -16.76 3.49 17.07
N VAL A 346 -17.88 2.84 16.89
CA VAL A 346 -18.75 3.10 15.73
C VAL A 346 -19.37 4.48 15.86
N ASN A 347 -19.12 5.33 14.86
CA ASN A 347 -19.75 6.64 14.75
C ASN A 347 -21.12 6.51 14.09
N LYS A 348 -22.16 6.70 14.89
CA LYS A 348 -23.53 6.48 14.42
C LYS A 348 -23.95 7.48 13.34
N GLU A 349 -23.64 8.77 13.51
CA GLU A 349 -24.03 9.81 12.55
C GLU A 349 -23.34 9.62 11.21
N GLY A 350 -22.03 9.35 11.23
CA GLY A 350 -21.26 9.00 10.03
C GLY A 350 -21.79 7.74 9.36
N THR A 351 -22.12 6.71 10.14
CA THR A 351 -22.69 5.45 9.63
C THR A 351 -24.05 5.67 8.96
N ASP A 352 -24.94 6.46 9.56
CA ASP A 352 -26.23 6.82 8.97
C ASP A 352 -26.06 7.55 7.62
N PHE A 353 -25.05 8.42 7.52
CA PHE A 353 -24.72 9.08 6.25
C PHE A 353 -24.25 8.08 5.19
N LEU A 354 -23.35 7.16 5.55
CA LEU A 354 -22.85 6.14 4.63
C LEU A 354 -23.97 5.23 4.13
N LEU A 355 -24.83 4.75 5.03
CA LEU A 355 -25.89 3.80 4.70
C LEU A 355 -26.91 4.32 3.68
N ARG A 356 -27.04 5.65 3.53
CA ARG A 356 -27.93 6.26 2.53
C ARG A 356 -27.56 5.84 1.10
N ILE A 357 -26.29 5.52 0.79
CA ILE A 357 -25.89 5.11 -0.57
C ILE A 357 -26.50 3.76 -0.96
N LYS A 358 -26.80 2.88 0.02
CA LYS A 358 -27.34 1.52 -0.23
C LYS A 358 -28.58 1.53 -1.12
N GLN A 359 -29.45 2.54 -0.93
CA GLN A 359 -30.69 2.63 -1.71
C GLN A 359 -30.42 2.85 -3.21
N PHE A 360 -29.25 3.35 -3.58
CA PHE A 360 -28.87 3.67 -4.96
C PHE A 360 -28.06 2.56 -5.62
N LEU A 361 -27.45 1.64 -4.85
CA LEU A 361 -26.60 0.58 -5.40
C LEU A 361 -27.29 -0.29 -6.48
N PRO A 362 -28.58 -0.67 -6.36
CA PRO A 362 -29.26 -1.39 -7.43
C PRO A 362 -29.38 -0.61 -8.74
N GLU A 363 -29.46 0.72 -8.67
CA GLU A 363 -29.48 1.58 -9.87
C GLU A 363 -28.08 1.74 -10.46
N LEU A 364 -27.06 1.91 -9.63
CA LEU A 364 -25.68 1.94 -10.08
C LEU A 364 -25.28 0.59 -10.73
N ALA A 365 -25.70 -0.53 -10.16
CA ALA A 365 -25.46 -1.86 -10.73
C ALA A 365 -26.03 -2.00 -12.15
N LYS A 366 -27.22 -1.49 -12.41
CA LYS A 366 -27.81 -1.47 -13.77
C LYS A 366 -27.02 -0.61 -14.75
N ASN A 367 -26.39 0.46 -14.25
CA ASN A 367 -25.60 1.38 -15.06
C ASN A 367 -24.15 0.94 -15.23
N MET A 368 -23.74 -0.19 -14.60
CA MET A 368 -22.44 -0.79 -14.85
C MET A 368 -22.31 -1.19 -16.32
N PRO A 369 -21.14 -1.02 -16.94
CA PRO A 369 -20.91 -1.46 -18.32
C PRO A 369 -21.21 -2.96 -18.46
N TYR A 370 -21.90 -3.32 -19.55
CA TYR A 370 -22.26 -4.72 -19.89
C TYR A 370 -23.06 -5.42 -18.80
N SER A 371 -23.85 -4.70 -18.01
CA SER A 371 -24.59 -5.25 -16.85
C SER A 371 -25.61 -6.34 -17.23
N ASP A 372 -25.94 -6.48 -18.50
CA ASP A 372 -26.77 -7.56 -19.06
C ASP A 372 -25.98 -8.84 -19.41
N GLU A 373 -24.64 -8.82 -19.37
CA GLU A 373 -23.79 -9.96 -19.67
C GLU A 373 -23.39 -10.77 -18.41
N TYR A 374 -23.69 -10.28 -17.20
CA TYR A 374 -23.32 -10.92 -15.93
C TYR A 374 -24.30 -10.61 -14.81
N GLU A 375 -24.34 -11.50 -13.81
CA GLU A 375 -25.11 -11.27 -12.59
C GLU A 375 -24.27 -10.45 -11.59
N GLN A 376 -24.96 -9.62 -10.80
CA GLN A 376 -24.36 -8.83 -9.73
C GLN A 376 -25.01 -9.16 -8.39
N ASP A 377 -24.20 -9.41 -7.40
CA ASP A 377 -24.66 -9.83 -6.07
C ASP A 377 -25.53 -8.77 -5.38
N VAL A 378 -25.26 -7.50 -5.64
CA VAL A 378 -26.06 -6.38 -5.13
C VAL A 378 -27.51 -6.41 -5.66
N THR A 379 -27.73 -6.86 -6.88
CA THR A 379 -29.07 -6.94 -7.49
C THR A 379 -29.82 -8.18 -7.08
N ASN A 380 -29.11 -9.27 -6.82
CA ASN A 380 -29.71 -10.55 -6.46
C ASN A 380 -30.01 -10.68 -4.96
N GLY A 381 -29.54 -9.69 -4.13
CA GLY A 381 -29.69 -9.73 -2.69
C GLY A 381 -28.89 -10.86 -2.01
N THR A 382 -27.97 -11.47 -2.75
CA THR A 382 -27.15 -12.59 -2.29
C THR A 382 -26.04 -12.15 -1.34
N ILE A 383 -25.50 -10.92 -1.52
CA ILE A 383 -24.52 -10.34 -0.61
C ILE A 383 -25.14 -9.14 0.09
N LYS A 384 -25.17 -9.20 1.41
CA LYS A 384 -25.47 -8.04 2.24
C LYS A 384 -24.20 -7.20 2.33
N GLN A 385 -24.28 -5.95 1.89
CA GLN A 385 -23.25 -4.97 2.12
C GLN A 385 -23.60 -4.12 3.31
N THR A 386 -22.72 -4.05 4.29
CA THR A 386 -22.83 -3.16 5.43
C THR A 386 -21.75 -2.07 5.36
N MET A 387 -21.99 -0.97 6.03
CA MET A 387 -21.08 0.17 6.04
C MET A 387 -21.05 0.76 7.43
N VAL A 388 -19.86 1.16 7.86
CA VAL A 388 -19.67 1.78 9.17
C VAL A 388 -18.62 2.87 9.09
N ASP A 389 -18.86 3.98 9.79
CA ASP A 389 -17.86 5.00 10.09
C ASP A 389 -17.30 4.73 11.48
N ALA A 390 -16.00 4.62 11.62
CA ALA A 390 -15.35 4.27 12.86
C ALA A 390 -14.41 5.38 13.32
N ASP A 391 -14.55 5.75 14.59
CA ASP A 391 -13.62 6.60 15.32
C ASP A 391 -12.52 5.72 15.92
N LEU A 392 -11.32 5.76 15.34
CA LEU A 392 -10.23 4.83 15.68
C LEU A 392 -9.56 5.17 17.01
N ILE A 393 -9.21 4.14 17.74
CA ILE A 393 -8.49 4.18 19.03
C ILE A 393 -7.09 3.63 18.89
N ILE A 394 -6.91 2.54 18.13
CA ILE A 394 -5.61 1.95 17.87
C ILE A 394 -5.57 1.36 16.46
N LEU A 395 -4.42 1.53 15.81
CA LEU A 395 -4.01 0.85 14.60
C LEU A 395 -2.84 -0.08 14.93
N ALA A 396 -3.04 -1.36 14.70
CA ALA A 396 -1.96 -2.35 14.69
C ALA A 396 -1.87 -2.93 13.28
N GLY A 397 -0.66 -3.21 12.82
CA GLY A 397 -0.37 -3.45 11.43
C GLY A 397 0.15 -2.21 10.70
N ASP A 398 0.09 -2.20 9.37
CA ASP A 398 0.67 -1.16 8.53
C ASP A 398 2.15 -0.94 8.84
N VAL A 399 2.92 -1.99 8.69
CA VAL A 399 4.37 -2.01 8.94
C VAL A 399 5.11 -1.72 7.63
N GLY A 400 6.24 -1.04 7.69
CA GLY A 400 7.09 -0.82 6.53
C GLY A 400 6.41 -0.04 5.41
N ALA A 401 6.31 -0.61 4.22
CA ALA A 401 5.70 0.04 3.06
C ALA A 401 4.20 0.34 3.25
N TYR A 402 3.46 -0.52 3.92
CA TYR A 402 2.04 -0.29 4.24
C TYR A 402 1.84 0.95 5.12
N ARG A 403 2.79 1.26 6.01
CA ARG A 403 2.72 2.42 6.89
C ARG A 403 2.72 3.76 6.15
N ALA A 404 3.32 3.81 4.97
CA ALA A 404 3.36 5.02 4.14
C ALA A 404 1.98 5.40 3.56
N GLY A 405 1.04 4.46 3.53
CA GLY A 405 -0.30 4.64 2.99
C GLY A 405 -1.38 4.06 3.90
N ILE A 406 -1.47 4.52 5.17
CA ILE A 406 -2.52 4.07 6.10
C ILE A 406 -3.89 4.25 5.45
N THR A 407 -4.66 3.18 5.46
CA THR A 407 -5.92 3.05 4.71
C THR A 407 -7.01 3.98 5.25
N LEU A 408 -7.62 4.76 4.36
CA LEU A 408 -8.74 5.66 4.67
C LEU A 408 -10.05 4.91 4.89
N ALA A 409 -10.23 3.82 4.15
CA ALA A 409 -11.38 2.92 4.26
C ALA A 409 -11.01 1.54 3.72
N GLU A 410 -11.81 0.54 4.03
CA GLU A 410 -11.58 -0.84 3.64
C GLU A 410 -12.89 -1.49 3.19
N ASN A 411 -12.85 -2.28 2.11
CA ASN A 411 -13.93 -3.15 1.66
C ASN A 411 -13.50 -4.61 1.81
N LEU A 412 -13.95 -5.28 2.84
CA LEU A 412 -13.52 -6.62 3.19
C LEU A 412 -14.69 -7.62 3.26
N PRO A 413 -14.44 -8.94 3.18
CA PRO A 413 -13.14 -9.61 3.09
C PRO A 413 -12.54 -9.60 1.67
N ASN A 414 -11.21 -9.64 1.57
CA ASN A 414 -10.48 -9.75 0.30
C ASN A 414 -10.45 -11.19 -0.24
N ASP A 415 -10.61 -12.20 0.63
CA ASP A 415 -10.69 -13.61 0.26
C ASP A 415 -12.13 -13.99 -0.10
N ASP A 416 -12.51 -13.68 -1.33
CA ASP A 416 -13.88 -13.84 -1.82
C ASP A 416 -14.35 -15.30 -1.87
N LYS A 417 -13.47 -16.24 -2.19
CA LYS A 417 -13.86 -17.62 -2.49
C LYS A 417 -14.47 -18.35 -1.29
N PRO A 418 -13.82 -18.44 -0.12
CA PRO A 418 -14.44 -19.02 1.08
C PRO A 418 -15.67 -18.25 1.54
N SER A 419 -15.62 -16.92 1.57
CA SER A 419 -16.71 -16.06 2.01
C SER A 419 -17.97 -16.25 1.15
N LEU A 420 -17.83 -16.21 -0.18
CA LEU A 420 -18.94 -16.41 -1.10
C LEU A 420 -19.51 -17.83 -1.04
N THR A 421 -18.67 -18.84 -0.82
CA THR A 421 -19.11 -20.23 -0.68
C THR A 421 -20.12 -20.41 0.46
N ILE A 422 -19.98 -19.65 1.54
CA ILE A 422 -20.89 -19.70 2.70
C ILE A 422 -21.97 -18.61 2.67
N GLY A 423 -22.07 -17.84 1.60
CA GLY A 423 -23.01 -16.71 1.50
C GLY A 423 -22.63 -15.56 2.44
N GLY A 424 -21.34 -15.27 2.55
CA GLY A 424 -20.82 -14.11 3.28
C GLY A 424 -21.14 -12.79 2.59
N GLY A 425 -21.19 -11.71 3.35
CA GLY A 425 -21.35 -10.35 2.87
C GLY A 425 -20.01 -9.61 2.77
N ARG A 426 -20.07 -8.36 2.32
CA ARG A 426 -18.98 -7.41 2.37
C ARG A 426 -19.30 -6.29 3.34
N ARG A 427 -18.27 -5.69 3.93
CA ARG A 427 -18.41 -4.54 4.82
C ARG A 427 -17.39 -3.47 4.47
N ASN A 428 -17.88 -2.24 4.36
CA ASN A 428 -17.04 -1.06 4.22
C ASN A 428 -16.85 -0.41 5.58
N VAL A 429 -15.61 -0.23 6.00
CA VAL A 429 -15.25 0.49 7.22
C VAL A 429 -14.48 1.74 6.83
N TYR A 430 -14.93 2.91 7.28
CA TYR A 430 -14.31 4.20 7.03
C TYR A 430 -13.61 4.68 8.30
N HIS A 431 -12.35 5.12 8.17
CA HIS A 431 -11.49 5.50 9.27
C HIS A 431 -11.45 7.02 9.40
N ARG A 432 -12.23 7.56 10.29
CA ARG A 432 -12.53 8.99 10.36
C ARG A 432 -11.29 9.86 10.63
N GLN A 433 -10.39 9.46 11.54
CA GLN A 433 -9.22 10.23 11.92
C GLN A 433 -8.14 10.28 10.85
N ILE A 434 -8.07 9.25 10.01
CA ILE A 434 -7.05 9.17 8.95
C ILE A 434 -7.27 10.25 7.88
N ARG A 435 -8.51 10.65 7.66
CA ARG A 435 -8.91 11.69 6.70
C ARG A 435 -8.41 13.08 7.04
N ALA A 436 -8.26 13.40 8.32
CA ALA A 436 -7.98 14.77 8.81
C ALA A 436 -6.51 15.19 8.74
N SER A 437 -5.58 14.30 8.38
CA SER A 437 -4.17 14.44 8.75
C SER A 437 -3.31 15.43 7.95
N ASN A 438 -3.75 16.07 6.83
CA ASN A 438 -2.79 16.73 5.93
C ASN A 438 -3.14 18.07 5.27
N ALA A 439 -4.15 18.79 5.74
CA ALA A 439 -4.65 20.02 5.07
C ALA A 439 -3.60 21.12 4.81
N THR A 440 -2.63 21.31 5.70
CA THR A 440 -1.62 22.40 5.59
C THR A 440 -0.54 22.16 4.53
N GLN A 441 -0.21 20.94 4.24
CA GLN A 441 0.78 20.60 3.20
C GLN A 441 0.16 20.56 1.80
N VAL A 442 -1.11 20.21 1.73
CA VAL A 442 -1.87 20.13 0.48
C VAL A 442 -1.89 21.49 -0.21
N GLN A 443 -2.15 22.60 0.51
CA GLN A 443 -2.22 23.93 -0.11
C GLN A 443 -0.94 24.29 -0.88
N LYS A 444 0.25 24.02 -0.33
CA LYS A 444 1.51 24.27 -1.02
C LYS A 444 1.67 23.45 -2.31
N LYS A 445 1.16 22.21 -2.30
CA LYS A 445 1.15 21.37 -3.49
C LYS A 445 0.21 21.94 -4.55
N LEU A 446 -1.00 22.33 -4.14
CA LEU A 446 -1.99 22.95 -5.05
C LEU A 446 -1.46 24.22 -5.70
N ASP A 447 -0.82 25.10 -4.92
CA ASP A 447 -0.21 26.33 -5.44
C ASP A 447 0.81 26.05 -6.56
N LEU A 448 1.46 24.90 -6.54
CA LEU A 448 2.42 24.49 -7.56
C LEU A 448 1.77 23.90 -8.82
N ILE A 449 0.73 23.10 -8.68
CA ILE A 449 0.28 22.22 -9.76
C ILE A 449 -1.17 22.43 -10.22
N LEU A 450 -2.04 23.12 -9.45
CA LEU A 450 -3.43 23.34 -9.84
C LEU A 450 -3.64 24.77 -10.35
N ASP A 451 -4.46 24.93 -11.37
CA ASP A 451 -4.92 26.23 -11.82
C ASP A 451 -5.66 26.97 -10.70
N GLN A 452 -5.28 28.22 -10.43
CA GLN A 452 -5.76 28.97 -9.28
C GLN A 452 -7.29 29.13 -9.26
N GLU A 453 -7.92 29.23 -10.42
CA GLU A 453 -9.38 29.37 -10.52
C GLU A 453 -10.10 28.11 -9.99
N GLN A 454 -9.42 26.96 -9.98
CA GLN A 454 -9.97 25.68 -9.55
C GLN A 454 -9.62 25.30 -8.12
N HIS A 455 -8.80 26.07 -7.39
CA HIS A 455 -8.52 25.84 -5.97
C HIS A 455 -9.79 25.76 -5.12
N GLN A 456 -10.84 26.50 -5.46
CA GLN A 456 -12.13 26.44 -4.78
C GLN A 456 -12.85 25.09 -4.87
N TYR A 457 -12.48 24.25 -5.84
CA TYR A 457 -13.06 22.92 -6.05
C TYR A 457 -12.17 21.80 -5.46
N TYR A 458 -10.99 22.10 -4.95
CA TYR A 458 -10.23 21.11 -4.20
C TYR A 458 -10.68 21.13 -2.74
N ASP A 459 -11.04 19.95 -2.22
CA ASP A 459 -11.55 19.82 -0.86
C ASP A 459 -11.13 18.45 -0.29
N THR A 460 -10.49 18.44 0.87
CA THR A 460 -10.07 17.19 1.53
C THR A 460 -11.25 16.32 1.97
N GLU A 461 -12.43 16.92 2.22
CA GLU A 461 -13.67 16.18 2.46
C GLU A 461 -14.15 15.45 1.20
N ALA A 462 -13.85 15.97 0.01
CA ALA A 462 -14.23 15.33 -1.24
C ALA A 462 -13.49 13.99 -1.48
N ASP A 463 -12.31 13.82 -0.93
CA ASP A 463 -11.60 12.52 -0.91
C ASP A 463 -12.43 11.46 -0.15
N HIS A 464 -13.05 11.84 0.98
CA HIS A 464 -13.97 10.95 1.68
C HIS A 464 -15.22 10.61 0.86
N TRP A 465 -15.86 11.61 0.24
CA TRP A 465 -17.05 11.35 -0.60
C TRP A 465 -16.70 10.45 -1.79
N PHE A 466 -15.55 10.67 -2.41
CA PHE A 466 -15.04 9.80 -3.46
C PHE A 466 -14.77 8.38 -2.94
N THR A 467 -14.12 8.24 -1.78
CA THR A 467 -13.82 6.95 -1.16
C THR A 467 -15.10 6.14 -0.90
N ILE A 468 -16.21 6.79 -0.54
CA ILE A 468 -17.52 6.10 -0.43
C ILE A 468 -17.91 5.48 -1.78
N GLY A 469 -17.78 6.24 -2.87
CA GLY A 469 -18.05 5.74 -4.22
C GLY A 469 -17.11 4.59 -4.63
N HIS A 470 -15.83 4.75 -4.36
CA HIS A 470 -14.77 3.76 -4.63
C HIS A 470 -15.08 2.42 -3.94
N GLU A 471 -15.26 2.43 -2.61
CA GLU A 471 -15.50 1.21 -1.82
C GLU A 471 -16.80 0.50 -2.23
N ASN A 472 -17.84 1.26 -2.57
CA ASN A 472 -19.07 0.67 -3.05
C ASN A 472 -18.92 0.07 -4.45
N CYS A 473 -18.05 0.62 -5.30
CA CYS A 473 -17.76 0.08 -6.62
C CYS A 473 -17.00 -1.25 -6.60
N HIS A 474 -16.29 -1.59 -5.52
CA HIS A 474 -15.76 -2.95 -5.34
C HIS A 474 -16.86 -4.01 -5.39
N SER A 475 -18.03 -3.70 -4.84
CA SER A 475 -19.18 -4.60 -4.81
C SER A 475 -20.03 -4.58 -6.09
N LEU A 476 -19.67 -3.75 -7.07
CA LEU A 476 -20.33 -3.66 -8.38
C LEU A 476 -19.48 -4.31 -9.47
N GLY A 477 -20.16 -4.75 -10.55
CA GLY A 477 -19.50 -5.38 -11.68
C GLY A 477 -19.48 -6.90 -11.61
N PRO A 478 -18.71 -7.58 -12.50
CA PRO A 478 -18.68 -9.03 -12.59
C PRO A 478 -18.08 -9.67 -11.33
N ASN A 479 -18.74 -10.69 -10.82
CA ASN A 479 -18.18 -11.52 -9.76
C ASN A 479 -17.25 -12.59 -10.36
N ILE A 480 -15.92 -12.40 -10.21
CA ILE A 480 -14.92 -13.30 -10.76
C ILE A 480 -14.29 -14.11 -9.63
N LEU A 481 -14.92 -15.28 -9.32
CA LEU A 481 -14.46 -16.17 -8.26
C LEU A 481 -13.05 -16.74 -8.48
N GLU A 482 -12.62 -16.91 -9.73
CA GLU A 482 -11.31 -17.42 -10.09
C GLU A 482 -10.64 -16.48 -11.10
N SER A 483 -9.98 -15.47 -10.59
CA SER A 483 -9.26 -14.54 -11.46
C SER A 483 -8.03 -15.18 -12.09
N ARG A 484 -7.93 -15.07 -13.42
CA ARG A 484 -6.76 -15.47 -14.20
C ARG A 484 -5.89 -14.28 -14.60
N LEU A 485 -6.13 -13.12 -14.00
CA LEU A 485 -5.40 -11.88 -14.33
C LEU A 485 -3.99 -11.83 -13.70
N GLY A 486 -3.65 -12.80 -12.83
CA GLY A 486 -2.35 -12.89 -12.20
C GLY A 486 -2.00 -11.64 -11.39
N GLN A 487 -0.79 -11.14 -11.54
CA GLN A 487 -0.29 -9.92 -10.89
C GLN A 487 -1.09 -8.65 -11.23
N TYR A 488 -1.87 -8.64 -12.31
CA TYR A 488 -2.69 -7.50 -12.72
C TYR A 488 -4.06 -7.46 -12.03
N ARG A 489 -4.45 -8.49 -11.28
CA ARG A 489 -5.76 -8.58 -10.64
C ARG A 489 -6.07 -7.35 -9.78
N SER A 490 -5.18 -7.04 -8.83
CA SER A 490 -5.38 -5.91 -7.92
C SER A 490 -5.37 -4.57 -8.68
N ILE A 491 -4.49 -4.41 -9.69
CA ILE A 491 -4.44 -3.19 -10.52
C ILE A 491 -5.78 -2.97 -11.23
N VAL A 492 -6.34 -4.03 -11.82
CA VAL A 492 -7.61 -3.96 -12.56
C VAL A 492 -8.77 -3.68 -11.60
N GLU A 493 -8.78 -4.32 -10.42
CA GLU A 493 -9.84 -4.16 -9.42
C GLU A 493 -9.85 -2.74 -8.82
N GLU A 494 -8.69 -2.25 -8.39
CA GLU A 494 -8.54 -0.89 -7.87
C GLU A 494 -8.89 0.17 -8.92
N ASN A 495 -8.52 -0.10 -10.18
CA ASN A 495 -8.88 0.79 -11.28
C ASN A 495 -10.39 0.79 -11.56
N LYS A 496 -11.05 -0.38 -11.39
CA LYS A 496 -12.52 -0.48 -11.45
C LYS A 496 -13.18 0.38 -10.38
N ALA A 497 -12.72 0.28 -9.15
CA ALA A 497 -13.27 1.00 -8.01
C ALA A 497 -13.15 2.52 -8.20
N ASP A 498 -11.98 3.01 -8.58
CA ASP A 498 -11.77 4.44 -8.84
C ASP A 498 -12.60 4.97 -10.02
N MET A 499 -12.52 4.28 -11.15
CA MET A 499 -13.25 4.74 -12.34
C MET A 499 -14.75 4.64 -12.16
N GLY A 500 -15.23 3.64 -11.42
CA GLY A 500 -16.64 3.54 -11.03
C GLY A 500 -17.06 4.67 -10.07
N GLY A 501 -16.23 4.95 -9.06
CA GLY A 501 -16.45 6.06 -8.13
C GLY A 501 -16.59 7.40 -8.85
N LEU A 502 -15.74 7.67 -9.84
CA LEU A 502 -15.85 8.87 -10.69
C LEU A 502 -17.04 8.82 -11.65
N ALA A 503 -17.20 7.71 -12.38
CA ALA A 503 -18.22 7.57 -13.42
C ALA A 503 -19.64 7.75 -12.89
N PHE A 504 -19.89 7.33 -11.64
CA PHE A 504 -21.21 7.40 -11.02
C PHE A 504 -21.49 8.69 -10.25
N THR A 505 -20.56 9.65 -10.20
CA THR A 505 -20.81 10.93 -9.52
C THR A 505 -22.02 11.66 -10.11
N ASN A 506 -22.21 11.66 -11.44
CA ASN A 506 -23.40 12.25 -12.06
C ASN A 506 -24.68 11.50 -11.68
N ASN A 507 -24.66 10.18 -11.65
CA ASN A 507 -25.81 9.36 -11.26
C ASN A 507 -26.20 9.66 -9.81
N LEU A 508 -25.21 9.67 -8.90
CA LEU A 508 -25.43 9.93 -7.47
C LEU A 508 -25.91 11.38 -7.22
N THR A 509 -25.44 12.34 -8.01
CA THR A 509 -25.93 13.73 -7.96
C THR A 509 -27.38 13.82 -8.43
N ASN A 510 -27.72 13.19 -9.55
CA ASN A 510 -29.09 13.15 -10.07
C ASN A 510 -30.07 12.44 -9.12
N LEU A 511 -29.60 11.47 -8.36
CA LEU A 511 -30.34 10.74 -7.33
C LEU A 511 -30.41 11.49 -5.99
N GLY A 512 -29.74 12.64 -5.86
CA GLY A 512 -29.76 13.48 -4.66
C GLY A 512 -28.87 12.98 -3.51
N TYR A 513 -27.90 12.13 -3.79
CA TYR A 513 -26.89 11.71 -2.81
C TYR A 513 -25.81 12.79 -2.65
N TYR A 514 -25.23 13.28 -3.76
CA TYR A 514 -24.34 14.42 -3.77
C TYR A 514 -25.07 15.69 -4.26
N THR A 515 -24.58 16.84 -3.82
CA THR A 515 -24.90 18.12 -4.44
C THR A 515 -24.02 18.35 -5.68
N GLU A 516 -24.42 19.27 -6.55
CA GLU A 516 -23.62 19.66 -7.71
C GLU A 516 -22.25 20.23 -7.31
N GLU A 517 -22.18 20.93 -6.18
CA GLU A 517 -20.92 21.45 -5.64
C GLU A 517 -20.01 20.30 -5.17
N GLN A 518 -20.56 19.34 -4.43
CA GLN A 518 -19.82 18.13 -4.01
C GLN A 518 -19.31 17.35 -5.22
N ARG A 519 -20.13 17.18 -6.27
CA ARG A 519 -19.71 16.55 -7.52
C ARG A 519 -18.46 17.20 -8.11
N LYS A 520 -18.46 18.52 -8.24
CA LYS A 520 -17.32 19.28 -8.78
C LYS A 520 -16.09 19.14 -7.90
N LYS A 521 -16.26 19.19 -6.59
CA LYS A 521 -15.18 18.99 -5.63
C LYS A 521 -14.61 17.59 -5.71
N ILE A 522 -15.42 16.55 -5.78
CA ILE A 522 -14.96 15.15 -5.97
C ILE A 522 -14.11 15.04 -7.23
N ILE A 523 -14.62 15.53 -8.36
CA ILE A 523 -13.95 15.43 -9.65
C ILE A 523 -12.58 16.11 -9.64
N VAL A 524 -12.50 17.36 -9.18
CA VAL A 524 -11.23 18.11 -9.16
C VAL A 524 -10.25 17.50 -8.17
N THR A 525 -10.72 17.14 -6.97
CA THR A 525 -9.87 16.56 -5.93
C THR A 525 -9.24 15.25 -6.41
N VAL A 526 -10.01 14.33 -6.96
CA VAL A 526 -9.50 13.03 -7.43
C VAL A 526 -8.47 13.18 -8.54
N VAL A 527 -8.75 14.03 -9.55
CA VAL A 527 -7.81 14.27 -10.65
C VAL A 527 -6.50 14.87 -10.15
N VAL A 528 -6.55 15.78 -9.18
CA VAL A 528 -5.37 16.42 -8.59
C VAL A 528 -4.60 15.46 -7.69
N ASP A 529 -5.30 14.69 -6.86
CA ASP A 529 -4.68 13.73 -5.92
C ASP A 529 -3.94 12.61 -6.65
N ASN A 530 -4.38 12.26 -7.83
CA ASN A 530 -3.65 11.36 -8.72
C ASN A 530 -2.23 11.87 -9.06
N PHE A 531 -1.97 13.17 -9.01
CA PHE A 531 -0.63 13.76 -9.17
C PHE A 531 0.10 13.95 -7.84
N LEU A 532 -0.59 14.12 -6.72
CA LEU A 532 0.04 14.34 -5.42
C LEU A 532 0.82 13.12 -4.91
N LYS A 533 0.52 11.92 -5.42
CA LYS A 533 1.11 10.64 -4.99
C LYS A 533 2.08 10.05 -6.02
N VAL A 534 2.55 10.83 -7.00
CA VAL A 534 3.15 10.28 -8.22
C VAL A 534 4.65 10.00 -8.09
N LYS A 535 4.97 8.72 -8.16
CA LYS A 535 6.18 8.16 -8.77
C LYS A 535 5.74 6.89 -9.50
N PRO A 536 6.03 6.76 -10.81
CA PRO A 536 5.75 5.52 -11.53
C PRO A 536 6.44 4.34 -10.84
N ASP A 537 5.66 3.36 -10.42
CA ASP A 537 6.15 2.18 -9.75
C ASP A 537 5.25 0.99 -10.07
N LEU A 538 5.81 -0.01 -10.77
CA LEU A 538 5.08 -1.21 -11.17
C LEU A 538 4.83 -2.18 -10.02
N SER A 539 5.50 -2.01 -8.89
CA SER A 539 5.38 -2.91 -7.74
C SER A 539 4.11 -2.70 -6.92
N GLN A 540 3.44 -1.55 -7.07
CA GLN A 540 2.26 -1.20 -6.28
C GLN A 540 1.03 -0.93 -7.14
N ALA A 541 -0.05 -1.72 -6.94
CA ALA A 541 -1.29 -1.63 -7.69
C ALA A 541 -1.88 -0.22 -7.72
N HIS A 542 -1.93 0.46 -6.57
CA HIS A 542 -2.46 1.83 -6.47
C HIS A 542 -1.64 2.86 -7.27
N ARG A 543 -0.32 2.71 -7.36
CA ARG A 543 0.51 3.63 -8.15
C ARG A 543 0.41 3.35 -9.64
N VAL A 544 0.37 2.07 -10.00
CA VAL A 544 0.18 1.68 -11.41
C VAL A 544 -1.13 2.23 -11.95
N ARG A 545 -2.25 2.01 -11.22
CA ARG A 545 -3.56 2.53 -11.64
C ARG A 545 -3.58 4.04 -11.76
N THR A 546 -2.96 4.76 -10.82
CA THR A 546 -2.88 6.23 -10.85
C THR A 546 -2.20 6.74 -12.13
N VAL A 547 -1.08 6.13 -12.52
CA VAL A 547 -0.39 6.49 -13.78
C VAL A 547 -1.27 6.19 -14.99
N MET A 548 -1.93 5.02 -15.00
CA MET A 548 -2.84 4.64 -16.09
C MET A 548 -4.01 5.61 -16.21
N GLN A 549 -4.63 5.99 -15.09
CA GLN A 549 -5.75 6.94 -15.02
C GLN A 549 -5.32 8.31 -15.52
N ASN A 550 -4.19 8.82 -15.04
CA ASN A 550 -3.66 10.12 -15.49
C ASN A 550 -3.46 10.14 -16.99
N TYR A 551 -2.83 9.11 -17.55
CA TYR A 551 -2.64 9.04 -19.01
C TYR A 551 -3.96 8.93 -19.75
N TYR A 552 -4.86 8.04 -19.32
CA TYR A 552 -6.17 7.84 -19.97
C TYR A 552 -7.03 9.11 -19.95
N LEU A 553 -7.23 9.70 -18.79
CA LEU A 553 -8.04 10.91 -18.60
C LEU A 553 -7.51 12.08 -19.44
N LYS A 554 -6.18 12.23 -19.52
CA LYS A 554 -5.56 13.23 -20.37
C LYS A 554 -5.85 13.01 -21.86
N GLN A 555 -5.71 11.77 -22.35
CA GLN A 555 -5.98 11.43 -23.75
C GLN A 555 -7.44 11.69 -24.13
N HIS A 556 -8.37 11.64 -23.17
CA HIS A 556 -9.81 11.90 -23.36
C HIS A 556 -10.22 13.33 -22.99
N GLY A 557 -9.25 14.24 -22.82
CA GLY A 557 -9.55 15.67 -22.61
C GLY A 557 -10.10 16.02 -21.23
N ALA A 558 -10.08 15.08 -20.27
CA ALA A 558 -10.59 15.30 -18.92
C ALA A 558 -9.78 16.35 -18.14
N TYR A 559 -8.53 16.57 -18.50
CA TYR A 559 -7.71 17.68 -18.02
C TYR A 559 -6.62 18.05 -19.03
N THR A 560 -6.05 19.23 -18.86
CA THR A 560 -4.90 19.73 -19.60
C THR A 560 -3.79 20.12 -18.64
N ILE A 561 -2.55 20.12 -19.13
CA ILE A 561 -1.38 20.62 -18.42
C ILE A 561 -0.85 21.81 -19.21
N THR A 562 -0.78 22.97 -18.57
CA THR A 562 -0.26 24.20 -19.16
C THR A 562 1.27 24.13 -19.28
N GLU A 563 1.86 25.02 -20.12
CA GLU A 563 3.33 25.07 -20.31
C GLU A 563 4.10 25.32 -19.00
N ASP A 564 3.51 26.07 -18.07
CA ASP A 564 4.08 26.30 -16.74
C ASP A 564 3.74 25.17 -15.75
N GLY A 565 3.18 24.04 -16.22
CA GLY A 565 2.91 22.85 -15.42
C GLY A 565 1.79 23.05 -14.41
N LYS A 566 0.70 23.67 -14.79
CA LYS A 566 -0.55 23.72 -14.04
C LYS A 566 -1.58 22.77 -14.66
N ILE A 567 -2.32 22.09 -13.81
CA ILE A 567 -3.42 21.23 -14.19
C ILE A 567 -4.69 22.09 -14.28
N HIS A 568 -5.39 22.00 -15.39
CA HIS A 568 -6.74 22.51 -15.54
C HIS A 568 -7.69 21.35 -15.81
N VAL A 569 -8.64 21.11 -14.90
CA VAL A 569 -9.59 20.00 -14.97
C VAL A 569 -10.82 20.40 -15.77
N ASN A 570 -11.11 19.67 -16.84
CA ASN A 570 -12.33 19.81 -17.62
C ASN A 570 -13.45 18.98 -16.95
N ILE A 571 -14.10 19.55 -15.94
CA ILE A 571 -15.01 18.85 -15.03
C ILE A 571 -16.05 18.00 -15.76
N GLU A 572 -16.61 18.51 -16.85
CA GLU A 572 -17.67 17.82 -17.61
C GLU A 572 -17.14 16.64 -18.46
N GLU A 573 -15.84 16.60 -18.76
CA GLU A 573 -15.22 15.54 -19.55
C GLU A 573 -14.69 14.38 -18.68
N VAL A 574 -14.51 14.59 -17.37
CA VAL A 574 -13.96 13.56 -16.47
C VAL A 574 -14.89 12.36 -16.35
N VAL A 575 -16.18 12.60 -16.13
CA VAL A 575 -17.16 11.52 -15.91
C VAL A 575 -17.34 10.64 -17.17
N PRO A 576 -17.51 11.20 -18.38
CA PRO A 576 -17.52 10.38 -19.60
C PRO A 576 -16.24 9.57 -19.81
N ALA A 577 -15.07 10.20 -19.60
CA ALA A 577 -13.78 9.51 -19.74
C ALA A 577 -13.63 8.38 -18.74
N ALA A 578 -14.01 8.59 -17.47
CA ALA A 578 -13.99 7.57 -16.43
C ALA A 578 -14.91 6.39 -16.78
N TYR A 579 -16.11 6.68 -17.31
CA TYR A 579 -17.04 5.62 -17.71
C TYR A 579 -16.52 4.81 -18.91
N ASP A 580 -15.87 5.45 -19.89
CA ASP A 580 -15.27 4.74 -21.01
C ASP A 580 -14.08 3.86 -20.58
N MET A 581 -13.26 4.33 -19.65
CA MET A 581 -12.21 3.49 -19.04
C MET A 581 -12.80 2.32 -18.26
N LEU A 582 -13.88 2.56 -17.49
CA LEU A 582 -14.61 1.52 -16.78
C LEU A 582 -15.13 0.42 -17.73
N LYS A 583 -15.59 0.77 -18.92
CA LYS A 583 -15.98 -0.23 -19.95
C LYS A 583 -14.83 -1.15 -20.34
N GLU A 584 -13.63 -0.60 -20.57
CA GLU A 584 -12.46 -1.41 -20.90
C GLU A 584 -12.12 -2.35 -19.72
N ILE A 585 -12.15 -1.84 -18.48
CA ILE A 585 -11.87 -2.61 -17.28
C ILE A 585 -12.84 -3.77 -17.11
N ILE A 586 -14.15 -3.52 -17.20
CA ILE A 586 -15.18 -4.57 -17.07
C ILE A 586 -15.01 -5.63 -18.17
N ARG A 587 -14.67 -5.24 -19.39
CA ARG A 587 -14.41 -6.20 -20.47
C ARG A 587 -13.20 -7.10 -20.14
N ILE A 588 -12.13 -6.56 -19.55
CA ILE A 588 -10.97 -7.34 -19.11
C ILE A 588 -11.36 -8.33 -18.01
N GLN A 589 -12.16 -7.89 -17.05
CA GLN A 589 -12.67 -8.78 -16.00
C GLN A 589 -13.52 -9.92 -16.56
N LEU A 590 -14.40 -9.63 -17.54
CA LEU A 590 -15.24 -10.65 -18.19
C LEU A 590 -14.43 -11.61 -19.07
N ASP A 591 -13.45 -11.11 -19.80
CA ASP A 591 -12.53 -11.95 -20.59
C ASP A 591 -11.66 -12.84 -19.70
N ASN A 592 -11.32 -12.38 -18.51
CA ASN A 592 -10.55 -13.08 -17.47
C ASN A 592 -9.28 -13.75 -18.02
N LYS A 593 -8.48 -13.00 -18.79
CA LYS A 593 -7.25 -13.48 -19.45
C LYS A 593 -6.06 -12.62 -19.05
N PHE A 594 -4.98 -13.28 -18.64
CA PHE A 594 -3.74 -12.62 -18.25
C PHE A 594 -3.21 -11.67 -19.33
N GLU A 595 -3.13 -12.15 -20.58
CA GLU A 595 -2.58 -11.38 -21.70
C GLU A 595 -3.40 -10.11 -21.99
N LYS A 596 -4.70 -10.14 -21.72
CA LYS A 596 -5.56 -8.97 -21.90
C LYS A 596 -5.32 -7.92 -20.80
N ALA A 597 -5.12 -8.36 -19.57
CA ALA A 597 -4.76 -7.46 -18.47
C ALA A 597 -3.35 -6.86 -18.67
N GLU A 598 -2.40 -7.68 -19.12
CA GLU A 598 -1.06 -7.21 -19.47
C GLU A 598 -1.06 -6.18 -20.60
N GLU A 599 -1.79 -6.46 -21.70
CA GLU A 599 -1.97 -5.53 -22.82
C GLU A 599 -2.56 -4.20 -22.36
N TYR A 600 -3.56 -4.25 -21.47
CA TYR A 600 -4.24 -3.07 -20.92
C TYR A 600 -3.29 -2.23 -20.05
N VAL A 601 -2.58 -2.86 -19.13
CA VAL A 601 -1.63 -2.16 -18.26
C VAL A 601 -0.52 -1.54 -19.10
N ASN A 602 0.10 -2.30 -20.02
CA ASN A 602 1.16 -1.80 -20.89
C ASN A 602 0.69 -0.66 -21.81
N LYS A 603 -0.58 -0.67 -22.22
CA LYS A 603 -1.19 0.39 -23.05
C LYS A 603 -1.30 1.72 -22.33
N TYR A 604 -1.60 1.70 -21.04
CA TYR A 604 -1.93 2.90 -20.28
C TYR A 604 -0.92 3.29 -19.21
N PHE A 605 -0.02 2.40 -18.81
CA PHE A 605 1.05 2.74 -17.87
C PHE A 605 2.13 3.57 -18.58
N ILE A 606 1.78 4.81 -18.92
CA ILE A 606 2.63 5.74 -19.67
C ILE A 606 2.76 7.03 -18.86
N TRP A 607 4.00 7.42 -18.57
CA TRP A 607 4.35 8.67 -17.93
C TRP A 607 4.91 9.65 -18.96
N THR A 608 4.12 10.66 -19.35
CA THR A 608 4.49 11.60 -20.39
C THR A 608 5.43 12.69 -19.87
N ASP A 609 6.14 13.39 -20.77
CA ASP A 609 7.00 14.52 -20.39
C ASP A 609 6.23 15.64 -19.69
N GLU A 610 4.98 15.90 -20.07
CA GLU A 610 4.12 16.88 -19.41
C GLU A 610 3.75 16.46 -17.97
N MET A 611 3.47 15.18 -17.75
CA MET A 611 3.23 14.64 -16.40
C MET A 611 4.50 14.70 -15.55
N LYS A 612 5.67 14.51 -16.19
CA LYS A 612 6.96 14.65 -15.53
C LYS A 612 7.17 16.08 -15.01
N ILE A 613 6.75 17.12 -15.74
CA ILE A 613 6.82 18.51 -15.26
C ILE A 613 6.09 18.67 -13.92
N ILE A 614 4.93 18.06 -13.76
CA ILE A 614 4.20 18.08 -12.49
C ILE A 614 4.99 17.35 -11.39
N GLY A 615 5.51 16.15 -11.70
CA GLY A 615 6.33 15.38 -10.77
C GLY A 615 7.58 16.14 -10.32
N ASP A 616 8.31 16.77 -11.25
CA ASP A 616 9.51 17.56 -10.98
C ASP A 616 9.19 18.77 -10.08
N LYS A 617 8.05 19.44 -10.30
CA LYS A 617 7.60 20.52 -9.40
C LYS A 617 7.33 20.01 -7.99
N LEU A 618 6.64 18.90 -7.85
CA LEU A 618 6.34 18.30 -6.54
C LEU A 618 7.60 17.86 -5.81
N GLN A 619 8.64 17.42 -6.52
CA GLN A 619 9.95 17.10 -5.95
C GLN A 619 10.70 18.31 -5.38
N THR A 620 10.29 19.54 -5.70
CA THR A 620 10.86 20.75 -5.07
C THR A 620 10.36 20.98 -3.65
N LEU A 621 9.27 20.31 -3.26
CA LEU A 621 8.76 20.37 -1.90
C LEU A 621 9.63 19.55 -0.94
N SER A 622 9.62 19.95 0.31
CA SER A 622 10.26 19.15 1.34
C SER A 622 9.51 17.84 1.55
N ALA A 623 10.23 16.74 1.57
CA ALA A 623 9.68 15.44 1.92
C ALA A 623 9.11 15.44 3.35
N THR A 624 8.10 14.63 3.60
CA THR A 624 7.50 14.42 4.93
C THR A 624 7.24 12.94 5.17
N LEU A 625 7.20 12.55 6.42
CA LEU A 625 6.78 11.23 6.87
C LEU A 625 5.52 11.39 7.73
N ASN A 626 4.37 11.00 7.20
CA ASN A 626 3.05 11.15 7.85
C ASN A 626 2.55 9.82 8.42
N SER A 627 3.44 9.00 8.92
CA SER A 627 3.14 7.66 9.41
C SER A 627 3.13 7.53 10.94
N ARG A 628 3.51 8.57 11.66
CA ARG A 628 3.41 8.58 13.12
C ARG A 628 1.94 8.63 13.54
N VAL A 629 1.54 7.70 14.38
CA VAL A 629 0.19 7.63 14.95
C VAL A 629 0.28 7.83 16.46
N GLU A 630 -0.55 8.71 17.01
CA GLU A 630 -0.72 8.91 18.45
C GLU A 630 -1.99 8.19 18.89
N ASN A 631 -1.82 7.21 19.80
CA ASN A 631 -2.87 6.33 20.33
C ASN A 631 -3.20 6.71 21.79
N GLU A 632 -3.42 7.99 22.11
CA GLU A 632 -3.53 8.48 23.48
C GLU A 632 -4.54 7.69 24.32
N LEU A 633 -5.74 7.45 23.81
CA LEU A 633 -6.75 6.68 24.51
C LEU A 633 -6.33 5.23 24.73
N ALA A 634 -5.72 4.59 23.71
CA ALA A 634 -5.21 3.22 23.85
C ALA A 634 -4.09 3.13 24.90
N ASP A 635 -3.16 4.08 24.90
CA ASP A 635 -2.06 4.13 25.86
C ASP A 635 -2.59 4.30 27.30
N LYS A 636 -3.59 5.15 27.49
CA LYS A 636 -4.28 5.30 28.78
C LYS A 636 -4.95 3.99 29.21
N ILE A 637 -5.73 3.36 28.33
CA ILE A 637 -6.38 2.06 28.59
C ILE A 637 -5.36 1.01 29.00
N LEU A 638 -4.23 0.91 28.28
CA LEU A 638 -3.17 -0.05 28.58
C LEU A 638 -2.46 0.24 29.90
N SER A 639 -2.36 1.51 30.30
CA SER A 639 -1.77 1.87 31.60
C SER A 639 -2.65 1.48 32.80
N GLU A 640 -3.94 1.28 32.57
CA GLU A 640 -4.94 0.87 33.56
C GLU A 640 -5.17 -0.67 33.55
N TYR A 641 -4.54 -1.40 32.60
CA TYR A 641 -4.66 -2.87 32.47
C TYR A 641 -3.84 -3.59 33.53
#